data_515401eb74fad4edbb83fea600d9a467
#
_entry.id   515401eb74fad4edbb83fea600d9a467
#
_cell.length_a   1.000
_cell.length_b   1.000
_cell.length_c   1.000
_cell.angle_alpha   90.00
_cell.angle_beta   90.00
_cell.angle_gamma   90.00
#
_symmetry.space_group_name_H-M   'P 1'
#
loop_
_entity.id
_entity.type
_entity.pdbx_description
1 polymer ?
#
loop_
_entity_poly.entity_id
_entity_poly.type
_entity_poly.pdbx_seq_one_letter_code
_entity_poly.pdbx_strand_id
1 'polypeptide(L)'
;MRHINQKRVTILLRGSLVAMLFPVLLQVLAASPPDAVTFARDVAPILYARCVSCHHPEGPAPFSLLTYGAARSRASLIADVTRHRYMPPWKPEPGDGEFIGARVLTDREIDVIDRWAKGGAAEGDAADLPPVPRSNAGWQLGTPDLVVALPPYTLRADGADVFRNFVVPVPLTAARYVRGLELMAGNRAVHHANIRIDRTPASRRLDDDDPSPGYEGVILRSADYPDGYFLGWTPGQIAPLAPPGLAWTLQPGSDLVVQLHLQPTGKAERIQPAIALYFTDDAPARTPVMLRLGRQSIDIAPGVAEYRITDSYVLPVDVEVHAVQPHAHYRAREVRAWATRPDGTRQPLIRIARWDFNWQDQYRYRAPFWLPAGTTIETSFVFDNSEANPRNPSRPPVRVSWGWRSSDEMADVWLQVMARTGADRARLAREMRRKMAAEDAIGCEALIAREPNHADLRNDAALLYMELGHPERAAAHFRVVARLRPQSAVARYNIGVALEAAGRHADAAREYETAVQLDPKYSLAHNNLGNMRLAAGRIAEARQHYERAVESDADNAEAQNNLGGVLAGLGEIDAAVRHLQTALRLRPSYAEAHFNLARAYTAASKFEEAIREAEDAERLAEGKPQLLDQIRRLIELSRARR
;
A
#
# COMPACT_ATOMS: atom_id res chain seq x y z
N MET A 1 -51.65 -13.86 57.45
CA MET A 1 -52.57 -13.52 58.56
C MET A 1 -53.37 -12.28 58.23
N ARG A 2 -54.72 -12.43 58.43
CA ARG A 2 -55.81 -11.44 58.44
C ARG A 2 -56.11 -10.79 57.07
N HIS A 3 -57.14 -11.27 56.35
CA HIS A 3 -58.59 -11.29 56.59
C HIS A 3 -59.27 -9.96 56.28
N ILE A 4 -60.10 -10.03 55.16
CA ILE A 4 -61.56 -9.81 55.11
C ILE A 4 -62.00 -8.36 54.90
N ASN A 5 -62.74 -8.00 53.82
CA ASN A 5 -64.21 -8.14 53.83
C ASN A 5 -64.83 -7.79 52.45
N GLN A 6 -65.76 -8.68 52.08
CA GLN A 6 -66.71 -8.45 51.01
C GLN A 6 -67.89 -7.57 51.56
N LYS A 7 -68.38 -6.69 50.73
CA LYS A 7 -69.83 -6.30 50.85
C LYS A 7 -70.42 -6.24 49.46
N ARG A 8 -71.38 -7.17 49.28
CA ARG A 8 -72.41 -7.14 48.22
C ARG A 8 -73.41 -6.04 48.54
N VAL A 9 -73.76 -5.23 47.50
CA VAL A 9 -75.05 -4.53 47.50
C VAL A 9 -75.69 -4.73 46.11
N THR A 10 -76.87 -5.38 46.12
CA THR A 10 -77.82 -5.57 45.02
C THR A 10 -78.85 -4.46 45.05
N ILE A 11 -79.05 -3.72 43.95
CA ILE A 11 -80.32 -2.96 43.71
C ILE A 11 -80.56 -2.80 42.21
N LEU A 12 -81.57 -3.46 41.80
CA LEU A 12 -82.67 -3.16 40.84
C LEU A 12 -82.43 -2.42 39.52
N LEU A 13 -82.87 -3.12 38.50
CA LEU A 13 -83.26 -2.72 37.14
C LEU A 13 -84.25 -1.53 37.13
N ARG A 14 -83.92 -0.52 36.30
CA ARG A 14 -84.91 0.24 35.53
C ARG A 14 -84.31 0.52 34.14
N GLY A 15 -85.04 0.06 33.12
CA GLY A 15 -84.68 0.20 31.74
C GLY A 15 -84.74 1.66 31.26
N SER A 16 -83.81 2.05 30.45
CA SER A 16 -83.98 3.14 29.50
C SER A 16 -83.19 2.82 28.26
N LEU A 17 -83.85 2.75 27.14
CA LEU A 17 -83.37 2.55 25.79
C LEU A 17 -82.56 3.81 25.39
N VAL A 18 -81.22 3.75 25.40
CA VAL A 18 -80.37 4.83 24.83
C VAL A 18 -79.81 4.22 23.57
N ALA A 19 -80.22 4.79 22.45
CA ALA A 19 -79.64 4.51 21.14
C ALA A 19 -78.17 4.86 21.13
N MET A 20 -77.26 3.86 21.01
CA MET A 20 -75.78 4.11 20.74
C MET A 20 -75.64 4.54 19.29
N LEU A 21 -75.43 5.83 19.06
CA LEU A 21 -74.85 6.38 17.87
C LEU A 21 -73.29 6.07 17.95
N PHE A 22 -72.81 5.06 17.18
CA PHE A 22 -71.39 4.88 16.92
C PHE A 22 -70.92 6.04 15.99
N PRO A 23 -69.98 6.87 16.40
CA PRO A 23 -69.32 7.71 15.44
C PRO A 23 -68.35 6.82 14.63
N VAL A 24 -68.73 6.54 13.39
CA VAL A 24 -67.79 6.06 12.38
C VAL A 24 -66.75 7.16 12.20
N LEU A 25 -65.59 6.99 12.82
CA LEU A 25 -64.42 7.81 12.58
C LEU A 25 -63.95 7.50 11.15
N LEU A 26 -64.44 8.25 10.18
CA LEU A 26 -63.84 8.31 8.86
C LEU A 26 -62.42 8.88 9.04
N GLN A 27 -61.42 8.02 9.07
CA GLN A 27 -60.07 8.49 8.81
C GLN A 27 -60.03 9.01 7.37
N VAL A 28 -60.25 10.30 7.24
CA VAL A 28 -59.89 11.02 6.02
C VAL A 28 -58.36 10.88 5.89
N LEU A 29 -57.94 9.99 5.03
CA LEU A 29 -56.60 10.01 4.47
C LEU A 29 -56.46 11.39 3.79
N ALA A 30 -55.93 12.35 4.52
CA ALA A 30 -55.58 13.64 3.97
C ALA A 30 -54.52 13.38 2.91
N ALA A 31 -54.91 13.45 1.64
CA ALA A 31 -53.97 13.51 0.54
C ALA A 31 -52.98 14.68 0.84
N SER A 32 -51.72 14.41 0.87
CA SER A 32 -50.70 15.43 1.06
C SER A 32 -50.88 16.53 0.02
N PRO A 33 -50.69 17.82 0.36
CA PRO A 33 -50.75 18.90 -0.63
C PRO A 33 -49.86 18.55 -1.84
N PRO A 34 -50.25 18.92 -3.06
CA PRO A 34 -49.47 18.56 -4.27
C PRO A 34 -48.01 19.04 -4.28
N ASP A 35 -47.65 19.95 -3.40
CA ASP A 35 -46.24 20.43 -3.20
C ASP A 35 -45.52 19.84 -2.02
N ALA A 36 -46.10 18.88 -1.28
CA ALA A 36 -45.45 18.25 -0.12
C ALA A 36 -44.32 17.31 -0.58
N VAL A 37 -43.15 17.48 0.00
CA VAL A 37 -42.00 16.57 -0.22
C VAL A 37 -42.28 15.24 0.46
N THR A 38 -42.17 14.14 -0.28
CA THR A 38 -42.44 12.78 0.23
C THR A 38 -41.19 11.89 0.11
N PHE A 39 -41.17 10.83 0.91
CA PHE A 39 -40.09 9.84 0.86
C PHE A 39 -40.07 9.15 -0.52
N ALA A 40 -41.17 8.60 -0.97
CA ALA A 40 -41.22 7.75 -2.16
C ALA A 40 -40.78 8.52 -3.42
N ARG A 41 -41.37 9.71 -3.63
CA ARG A 41 -41.10 10.51 -4.85
C ARG A 41 -39.81 11.28 -4.84
N ASP A 42 -39.43 11.89 -3.69
CA ASP A 42 -38.41 12.91 -3.64
C ASP A 42 -37.15 12.48 -2.91
N VAL A 43 -37.26 11.76 -1.80
CA VAL A 43 -36.12 11.45 -0.90
C VAL A 43 -35.49 10.09 -1.21
N ALA A 44 -36.30 9.04 -1.48
CA ALA A 44 -35.79 7.72 -1.80
C ALA A 44 -34.84 7.73 -3.00
N PRO A 45 -35.10 8.45 -4.10
CA PRO A 45 -34.16 8.56 -5.22
C PRO A 45 -32.77 9.09 -4.78
N ILE A 46 -32.76 10.10 -3.89
CA ILE A 46 -31.53 10.70 -3.37
C ILE A 46 -30.79 9.70 -2.48
N LEU A 47 -31.49 9.11 -1.51
CA LEU A 47 -30.89 8.12 -0.59
C LEU A 47 -30.35 6.90 -1.34
N TYR A 48 -31.09 6.40 -2.32
CA TYR A 48 -30.70 5.23 -3.11
C TYR A 48 -29.50 5.51 -3.98
N ALA A 49 -29.38 6.71 -4.56
CA ALA A 49 -28.24 7.09 -5.38
C ALA A 49 -26.97 7.45 -4.58
N ARG A 50 -27.12 7.99 -3.36
CA ARG A 50 -26.01 8.62 -2.63
C ARG A 50 -25.64 7.98 -1.30
N CYS A 51 -26.54 7.20 -0.67
CA CYS A 51 -26.36 6.77 0.71
C CYS A 51 -26.35 5.25 0.88
N VAL A 52 -27.17 4.52 0.11
CA VAL A 52 -27.39 3.08 0.36
C VAL A 52 -26.20 2.21 -0.03
N SER A 53 -25.22 2.71 -0.80
CA SER A 53 -23.96 1.98 -1.01
C SER A 53 -23.22 1.64 0.29
N CYS A 54 -23.48 2.41 1.36
CA CYS A 54 -22.96 2.16 2.71
C CYS A 54 -24.08 1.80 3.70
N HIS A 55 -25.25 2.43 3.56
CA HIS A 55 -26.40 2.31 4.46
C HIS A 55 -27.36 1.19 4.03
N HIS A 56 -26.90 -0.06 4.03
CA HIS A 56 -27.66 -1.28 3.81
C HIS A 56 -27.37 -2.31 4.92
N PRO A 57 -28.16 -3.39 5.09
CA PRO A 57 -28.03 -4.30 6.24
C PRO A 57 -26.62 -4.89 6.44
N GLU A 58 -25.91 -5.19 5.36
CA GLU A 58 -24.55 -5.76 5.37
C GLU A 58 -23.47 -4.70 5.13
N GLY A 59 -23.85 -3.44 5.02
CA GLY A 59 -22.94 -2.32 4.74
C GLY A 59 -22.15 -1.85 5.98
N PRO A 60 -21.12 -1.02 5.76
CA PRO A 60 -20.29 -0.52 6.84
C PRO A 60 -20.99 0.49 7.75
N ALA A 61 -22.11 1.10 7.30
CA ALA A 61 -22.83 2.08 8.09
C ALA A 61 -23.63 1.43 9.24
N PRO A 62 -23.84 2.15 10.36
CA PRO A 62 -24.48 1.58 11.55
C PRO A 62 -25.97 1.25 11.39
N PHE A 63 -26.62 1.68 10.31
CA PHE A 63 -28.01 1.45 10.02
C PHE A 63 -28.31 1.49 8.52
N SER A 64 -29.39 0.82 8.11
CA SER A 64 -29.88 0.83 6.73
C SER A 64 -30.76 2.04 6.43
N LEU A 65 -30.76 2.50 5.16
CA LEU A 65 -31.65 3.54 4.63
C LEU A 65 -32.49 3.05 3.44
N LEU A 66 -32.62 1.72 3.29
CA LEU A 66 -33.38 1.10 2.19
C LEU A 66 -34.89 1.20 2.34
N THR A 67 -35.41 1.45 3.54
CA THR A 67 -36.85 1.49 3.79
C THR A 67 -37.32 2.82 4.35
N TYR A 68 -38.56 3.20 4.05
CA TYR A 68 -39.18 4.38 4.62
C TYR A 68 -39.10 4.43 6.16
N GLY A 69 -39.47 3.34 6.85
CA GLY A 69 -39.43 3.30 8.30
C GLY A 69 -38.05 3.54 8.89
N ALA A 70 -36.99 3.00 8.26
CA ALA A 70 -35.61 3.21 8.66
C ALA A 70 -35.15 4.65 8.43
N ALA A 71 -35.52 5.27 7.31
CA ALA A 71 -35.21 6.64 7.00
C ALA A 71 -36.00 7.63 7.88
N ARG A 72 -37.30 7.43 8.06
CA ARG A 72 -38.17 8.27 8.89
C ARG A 72 -37.69 8.37 10.33
N SER A 73 -37.36 7.22 10.93
CA SER A 73 -36.87 7.20 12.33
C SER A 73 -35.59 8.01 12.54
N ARG A 74 -34.93 8.43 11.47
CA ARG A 74 -33.65 9.18 11.46
C ARG A 74 -33.71 10.47 10.62
N ALA A 75 -34.93 10.89 10.24
CA ALA A 75 -35.10 12.04 9.32
C ALA A 75 -34.37 13.30 9.77
N SER A 76 -34.48 13.67 11.05
CA SER A 76 -33.79 14.83 11.62
C SER A 76 -32.26 14.67 11.58
N LEU A 77 -31.74 13.48 11.88
CA LEU A 77 -30.29 13.19 11.80
C LEU A 77 -29.79 13.28 10.35
N ILE A 78 -30.54 12.68 9.41
CA ILE A 78 -30.19 12.73 7.98
C ILE A 78 -30.14 14.16 7.51
N ALA A 79 -31.15 14.98 7.82
CA ALA A 79 -31.21 16.39 7.46
C ALA A 79 -30.04 17.18 8.06
N ASP A 80 -29.70 16.91 9.31
CA ASP A 80 -28.60 17.61 10.01
C ASP A 80 -27.24 17.28 9.37
N VAL A 81 -26.90 15.99 9.22
CA VAL A 81 -25.60 15.56 8.68
C VAL A 81 -25.41 15.92 7.20
N THR A 82 -26.50 15.99 6.42
CA THR A 82 -26.44 16.42 5.01
C THR A 82 -26.32 17.93 4.89
N ARG A 83 -27.00 18.71 5.72
CA ARG A 83 -26.89 20.18 5.78
C ARG A 83 -25.48 20.61 6.11
N HIS A 84 -24.83 19.94 7.06
CA HIS A 84 -23.44 20.21 7.41
C HIS A 84 -22.43 19.55 6.47
N ARG A 85 -22.89 18.89 5.39
CA ARG A 85 -22.05 18.13 4.43
C ARG A 85 -21.11 17.14 5.12
N TYR A 86 -21.56 16.57 6.24
CA TYR A 86 -20.85 15.48 6.92
C TYR A 86 -21.11 14.15 6.21
N MET A 87 -22.33 13.97 5.69
CA MET A 87 -22.74 12.83 4.85
C MET A 87 -23.32 13.32 3.51
N PRO A 88 -23.05 12.59 2.40
CA PRO A 88 -22.11 11.47 2.26
C PRO A 88 -20.66 11.89 2.53
N PRO A 89 -19.78 10.94 2.91
CA PRO A 89 -18.38 11.26 3.24
C PRO A 89 -17.56 11.49 1.95
N TRP A 90 -17.68 12.68 1.39
CA TRP A 90 -16.91 13.14 0.24
C TRP A 90 -16.13 14.39 0.65
N LYS A 91 -14.82 14.34 0.51
CA LYS A 91 -13.92 15.35 1.08
C LYS A 91 -13.32 16.35 0.09
N PRO A 92 -13.08 16.01 -1.21
CA PRO A 92 -12.58 16.97 -2.18
C PRO A 92 -13.54 18.16 -2.38
N GLU A 93 -12.98 19.36 -2.41
CA GLU A 93 -13.74 20.57 -2.69
C GLU A 93 -14.15 20.61 -4.17
N PRO A 94 -15.35 21.13 -4.49
CA PRO A 94 -15.78 21.33 -5.87
C PRO A 94 -14.82 22.25 -6.64
N GLY A 95 -14.47 21.88 -7.88
CA GLY A 95 -13.57 22.64 -8.74
C GLY A 95 -12.08 22.33 -8.58
N ASP A 96 -11.69 21.61 -7.53
CA ASP A 96 -10.31 21.19 -7.29
C ASP A 96 -10.05 19.74 -7.76
N GLY A 97 -10.65 19.34 -8.87
CA GLY A 97 -10.58 18.04 -9.52
C GLY A 97 -11.97 17.46 -9.82
N GLU A 98 -12.12 16.80 -10.97
CA GLU A 98 -13.32 16.05 -11.32
C GLU A 98 -13.07 14.55 -11.15
N PHE A 99 -13.72 13.93 -10.17
CA PHE A 99 -13.47 12.54 -9.79
C PHE A 99 -14.63 11.62 -10.14
N ILE A 100 -14.32 10.36 -10.46
CA ILE A 100 -15.31 9.29 -10.65
C ILE A 100 -15.94 8.95 -9.29
N GLY A 101 -17.24 8.66 -9.27
CA GLY A 101 -17.94 8.24 -8.06
C GLY A 101 -18.14 9.33 -7.01
N ALA A 102 -18.07 10.61 -7.43
CA ALA A 102 -18.33 11.73 -6.54
C ALA A 102 -19.69 11.61 -5.86
N ARG A 103 -19.69 11.58 -4.53
CA ARG A 103 -20.88 11.43 -3.68
C ARG A 103 -21.34 12.77 -3.11
N VAL A 104 -21.29 13.82 -3.92
CA VAL A 104 -21.67 15.16 -3.51
C VAL A 104 -23.18 15.31 -3.64
N LEU A 105 -23.85 15.81 -2.59
CA LEU A 105 -25.22 16.28 -2.66
C LEU A 105 -25.25 17.72 -3.19
N THR A 106 -26.14 17.97 -4.12
CA THR A 106 -26.46 19.33 -4.56
C THR A 106 -27.23 20.08 -3.46
N ASP A 107 -27.19 21.42 -3.48
CA ASP A 107 -27.96 22.22 -2.54
C ASP A 107 -29.45 21.91 -2.63
N ARG A 108 -29.97 21.59 -3.83
CA ARG A 108 -31.35 21.16 -4.05
C ARG A 108 -31.66 19.82 -3.35
N GLU A 109 -30.77 18.83 -3.45
CA GLU A 109 -30.96 17.53 -2.79
C GLU A 109 -30.93 17.70 -1.25
N ILE A 110 -30.06 18.57 -0.73
CA ILE A 110 -30.03 18.91 0.70
C ILE A 110 -31.33 19.59 1.14
N ASP A 111 -31.82 20.58 0.37
CA ASP A 111 -33.09 21.27 0.65
C ASP A 111 -34.29 20.31 0.64
N VAL A 112 -34.33 19.40 -0.31
CA VAL A 112 -35.39 18.35 -0.36
C VAL A 112 -35.39 17.50 0.91
N ILE A 113 -34.23 17.01 1.34
CA ILE A 113 -34.11 16.22 2.58
C ILE A 113 -34.52 17.05 3.80
N ASP A 114 -34.09 18.31 3.89
CA ASP A 114 -34.40 19.19 5.01
C ASP A 114 -35.89 19.50 5.10
N ARG A 115 -36.55 19.84 3.97
CA ARG A 115 -38.00 20.08 3.90
C ARG A 115 -38.80 18.83 4.25
N TRP A 116 -38.36 17.64 3.78
CA TRP A 116 -38.98 16.38 4.13
C TRP A 116 -38.95 16.13 5.63
N ALA A 117 -37.77 16.27 6.25
CA ALA A 117 -37.63 16.06 7.68
C ALA A 117 -38.45 17.05 8.52
N LYS A 118 -38.46 18.35 8.15
CA LYS A 118 -39.26 19.40 8.81
C LYS A 118 -40.76 19.27 8.58
N GLY A 119 -41.17 18.72 7.42
CA GLY A 119 -42.58 18.49 7.04
C GLY A 119 -43.20 17.24 7.67
N GLY A 120 -42.57 16.60 8.65
CA GLY A 120 -43.08 15.44 9.33
C GLY A 120 -42.72 14.10 8.66
N ALA A 121 -41.81 14.12 7.72
CA ALA A 121 -41.28 12.95 7.03
C ALA A 121 -42.38 12.04 6.41
N ALA A 122 -43.21 12.62 5.56
CA ALA A 122 -44.32 11.91 4.89
C ALA A 122 -43.79 10.80 3.96
N GLU A 123 -44.54 9.67 3.88
CA GLU A 123 -44.15 8.50 3.06
C GLU A 123 -44.37 8.77 1.55
N GLY A 124 -45.56 9.29 1.18
CA GLY A 124 -45.96 9.43 -0.20
C GLY A 124 -46.65 8.20 -0.76
N ASP A 125 -46.89 8.21 -2.08
CA ASP A 125 -47.52 7.07 -2.76
C ASP A 125 -46.45 5.98 -3.03
N ALA A 126 -46.77 4.73 -2.73
CA ALA A 126 -45.88 3.59 -3.01
C ALA A 126 -45.61 3.41 -4.52
N ALA A 127 -46.48 3.91 -5.39
CA ALA A 127 -46.26 3.89 -6.84
C ALA A 127 -45.11 4.78 -7.30
N ASP A 128 -44.80 5.82 -6.51
CA ASP A 128 -43.67 6.75 -6.79
C ASP A 128 -42.30 6.22 -6.32
N LEU A 129 -42.31 5.11 -5.55
CA LEU A 129 -41.08 4.58 -4.97
C LEU A 129 -40.20 3.94 -6.08
N PRO A 130 -38.96 4.41 -6.27
CA PRO A 130 -38.06 3.78 -7.21
C PRO A 130 -37.71 2.35 -6.79
N PRO A 131 -37.29 1.48 -7.73
CA PRO A 131 -36.86 0.14 -7.40
C PRO A 131 -35.76 0.20 -6.34
N VAL A 132 -35.94 -0.58 -5.27
CA VAL A 132 -34.93 -0.67 -4.21
C VAL A 132 -33.62 -1.20 -4.81
N PRO A 133 -32.49 -0.49 -4.66
CA PRO A 133 -31.20 -0.97 -5.14
C PRO A 133 -30.92 -2.34 -4.53
N ARG A 134 -30.59 -3.30 -5.37
CA ARG A 134 -30.11 -4.61 -4.88
C ARG A 134 -28.76 -4.36 -4.23
N SER A 135 -28.64 -4.57 -2.92
CA SER A 135 -27.33 -4.76 -2.34
C SER A 135 -26.79 -6.05 -2.93
N ASN A 136 -25.69 -5.99 -3.65
CA ASN A 136 -24.96 -7.21 -3.94
C ASN A 136 -24.40 -7.68 -2.59
N ALA A 137 -25.17 -8.55 -1.92
CA ALA A 137 -24.64 -9.34 -0.80
C ALA A 137 -23.49 -10.16 -1.38
N GLY A 138 -22.26 -9.66 -1.22
CA GLY A 138 -21.09 -10.29 -1.82
C GLY A 138 -20.11 -9.28 -2.44
N TRP A 139 -19.36 -9.75 -3.41
CA TRP A 139 -18.32 -8.97 -4.07
C TRP A 139 -18.92 -7.94 -5.05
N GLN A 140 -18.51 -6.67 -4.91
CA GLN A 140 -19.08 -5.55 -5.69
C GLN A 140 -18.74 -5.65 -7.19
N LEU A 141 -17.56 -6.22 -7.51
CA LEU A 141 -17.07 -6.34 -8.88
C LEU A 141 -17.59 -7.60 -9.62
N GLY A 142 -18.52 -8.35 -9.00
CA GLY A 142 -19.05 -9.59 -9.55
C GLY A 142 -18.34 -10.84 -9.02
N THR A 143 -18.35 -11.94 -9.79
CA THR A 143 -17.70 -13.19 -9.38
C THR A 143 -16.18 -13.05 -9.47
N PRO A 144 -15.45 -13.19 -8.35
CA PRO A 144 -13.98 -13.15 -8.37
C PRO A 144 -13.38 -14.41 -8.98
N ASP A 145 -12.19 -14.27 -9.55
CA ASP A 145 -11.41 -15.41 -10.07
C ASP A 145 -10.71 -16.17 -8.92
N LEU A 146 -10.32 -15.46 -7.87
CA LEU A 146 -9.69 -16.04 -6.69
C LEU A 146 -10.12 -15.28 -5.43
N VAL A 147 -10.44 -16.03 -4.38
CA VAL A 147 -10.68 -15.48 -3.04
C VAL A 147 -9.68 -16.07 -2.06
N VAL A 148 -8.97 -15.21 -1.32
CA VAL A 148 -8.08 -15.59 -0.23
C VAL A 148 -8.59 -15.02 1.07
N ALA A 149 -8.80 -15.88 2.07
CA ALA A 149 -9.22 -15.47 3.40
C ALA A 149 -7.98 -15.21 4.29
N LEU A 150 -8.03 -14.14 5.08
CA LEU A 150 -7.02 -13.89 6.09
C LEU A 150 -7.18 -14.87 7.26
N PRO A 151 -6.10 -15.20 7.99
CA PRO A 151 -6.20 -15.95 9.23
C PRO A 151 -7.15 -15.24 10.22
N PRO A 152 -7.96 -15.99 10.99
CA PRO A 152 -8.84 -15.39 11.99
C PRO A 152 -8.02 -14.78 13.13
N TYR A 153 -8.38 -13.55 13.51
CA TYR A 153 -7.76 -12.82 14.61
C TYR A 153 -8.82 -12.38 15.62
N THR A 154 -8.50 -12.45 16.92
CA THR A 154 -9.38 -11.98 17.98
C THR A 154 -8.92 -10.62 18.47
N LEU A 155 -9.68 -9.57 18.10
CA LEU A 155 -9.47 -8.23 18.60
C LEU A 155 -10.03 -8.11 20.02
N ARG A 156 -9.27 -7.55 20.96
CA ARG A 156 -9.71 -7.28 22.33
C ARG A 156 -10.84 -6.22 22.37
N ALA A 157 -11.60 -6.23 23.45
CA ALA A 157 -12.76 -5.34 23.63
C ALA A 157 -12.38 -3.86 23.73
N ASP A 158 -11.23 -3.55 24.30
CA ASP A 158 -10.77 -2.21 24.66
C ASP A 158 -9.26 -2.03 24.45
N GLY A 159 -8.77 -0.83 24.68
CA GLY A 159 -7.37 -0.44 24.55
C GLY A 159 -7.12 0.43 23.31
N ALA A 160 -5.84 0.56 22.95
CA ALA A 160 -5.43 1.32 21.77
C ALA A 160 -5.76 0.57 20.46
N ASP A 161 -5.83 1.32 19.37
CA ASP A 161 -5.91 0.78 18.02
C ASP A 161 -4.79 -0.23 17.76
N VAL A 162 -5.11 -1.25 16.96
CA VAL A 162 -4.18 -2.32 16.59
C VAL A 162 -3.85 -2.20 15.12
N PHE A 163 -2.54 -2.14 14.80
CA PHE A 163 -2.01 -2.25 13.44
C PHE A 163 -1.35 -3.60 13.30
N ARG A 164 -1.96 -4.50 12.52
CA ARG A 164 -1.48 -5.86 12.37
C ARG A 164 -1.34 -6.26 10.91
N ASN A 165 -0.20 -6.84 10.57
CA ASN A 165 0.16 -7.26 9.22
C ASN A 165 -0.12 -8.75 9.07
N PHE A 166 -1.08 -9.13 8.26
CA PHE A 166 -1.38 -10.52 7.94
C PHE A 166 -0.67 -10.94 6.66
N VAL A 167 0.03 -12.05 6.69
CA VAL A 167 0.74 -12.59 5.53
C VAL A 167 -0.09 -13.71 4.92
N VAL A 168 -0.51 -13.52 3.67
CA VAL A 168 -1.43 -14.44 3.00
C VAL A 168 -0.79 -14.97 1.71
N PRO A 169 -0.36 -16.25 1.68
CA PRO A 169 0.16 -16.85 0.47
C PRO A 169 -0.90 -16.89 -0.63
N VAL A 170 -0.50 -16.50 -1.87
CA VAL A 170 -1.41 -16.57 -3.01
C VAL A 170 -1.15 -17.88 -3.77
N PRO A 171 -2.15 -18.76 -3.93
CA PRO A 171 -1.97 -20.09 -4.52
C PRO A 171 -1.94 -20.04 -6.05
N LEU A 172 -0.93 -19.40 -6.64
CA LEU A 172 -0.73 -19.32 -8.07
C LEU A 172 0.33 -20.31 -8.54
N THR A 173 0.06 -21.00 -9.66
CA THR A 173 1.02 -21.88 -10.34
C THR A 173 1.72 -21.21 -11.51
N ALA A 174 1.18 -20.09 -12.00
CA ALA A 174 1.74 -19.26 -13.06
C ALA A 174 1.45 -17.78 -12.77
N ALA A 175 2.22 -16.88 -13.39
CA ALA A 175 1.97 -15.44 -13.28
C ALA A 175 0.57 -15.08 -13.81
N ARG A 176 -0.14 -14.21 -13.09
CA ARG A 176 -1.46 -13.71 -13.48
C ARG A 176 -1.46 -12.19 -13.52
N TYR A 177 -2.31 -11.62 -14.36
CA TYR A 177 -2.53 -10.19 -14.43
C TYR A 177 -3.78 -9.81 -13.64
N VAL A 178 -3.61 -8.99 -12.59
CA VAL A 178 -4.70 -8.56 -11.71
C VAL A 178 -5.25 -7.22 -12.20
N ARG A 179 -6.51 -7.19 -12.57
CA ARG A 179 -7.25 -5.99 -12.98
C ARG A 179 -8.09 -5.37 -11.87
N GLY A 180 -8.32 -6.08 -10.79
CA GLY A 180 -9.09 -5.61 -9.65
C GLY A 180 -8.80 -6.38 -8.38
N LEU A 181 -8.92 -5.69 -7.26
CA LEU A 181 -8.81 -6.25 -5.92
C LEU A 181 -9.92 -5.65 -5.06
N GLU A 182 -10.59 -6.49 -4.30
CA GLU A 182 -11.65 -6.09 -3.39
C GLU A 182 -11.43 -6.73 -2.02
N LEU A 183 -11.53 -5.95 -0.95
CA LEU A 183 -11.46 -6.46 0.42
C LEU A 183 -12.86 -6.47 1.04
N MET A 184 -13.25 -7.63 1.55
CA MET A 184 -14.45 -7.81 2.37
C MET A 184 -14.01 -7.84 3.83
N ALA A 185 -14.23 -6.77 4.56
CA ALA A 185 -13.79 -6.62 5.94
C ALA A 185 -14.49 -7.58 6.91
N GLY A 186 -15.75 -7.93 6.64
CA GLY A 186 -16.57 -8.85 7.46
C GLY A 186 -16.86 -8.36 8.88
N ASN A 187 -16.24 -7.26 9.33
CA ASN A 187 -16.39 -6.72 10.67
C ASN A 187 -16.15 -5.20 10.68
N ARG A 188 -16.91 -4.47 11.50
CA ARG A 188 -16.82 -3.01 11.65
C ARG A 188 -15.58 -2.54 12.40
N ALA A 189 -14.91 -3.42 13.13
CA ALA A 189 -13.66 -3.11 13.78
C ALA A 189 -12.51 -2.89 12.79
N VAL A 190 -12.64 -3.32 11.52
CA VAL A 190 -11.68 -3.02 10.45
C VAL A 190 -11.90 -1.60 9.95
N HIS A 191 -11.00 -0.69 10.34
CA HIS A 191 -11.09 0.73 10.00
C HIS A 191 -10.54 1.04 8.61
N HIS A 192 -9.37 0.50 8.26
CA HIS A 192 -8.83 0.51 6.90
C HIS A 192 -7.80 -0.61 6.72
N ALA A 193 -7.45 -0.87 5.47
CA ALA A 193 -6.43 -1.83 5.10
C ALA A 193 -5.44 -1.23 4.11
N ASN A 194 -4.18 -1.64 4.25
CA ASN A 194 -3.09 -1.42 3.32
C ASN A 194 -2.64 -2.79 2.81
N ILE A 195 -2.52 -2.96 1.49
CA ILE A 195 -2.17 -4.25 0.90
C ILE A 195 -0.90 -4.08 0.08
N ARG A 196 0.10 -4.90 0.36
CA ARG A 196 1.37 -4.95 -0.37
C ARG A 196 1.68 -6.37 -0.79
N ILE A 197 2.71 -6.54 -1.60
CA ILE A 197 3.16 -7.83 -2.12
C ILE A 197 4.59 -8.06 -1.66
N ASP A 198 4.83 -9.12 -0.92
CA ASP A 198 6.18 -9.60 -0.61
C ASP A 198 6.50 -10.82 -1.50
N ARG A 199 7.59 -10.70 -2.25
CA ARG A 199 8.13 -11.79 -3.10
C ARG A 199 9.28 -12.52 -2.42
N THR A 200 9.57 -12.15 -1.16
CA THR A 200 10.62 -12.73 -0.33
C THR A 200 10.00 -13.47 0.86
N PRO A 201 10.72 -14.33 1.55
CA PRO A 201 10.21 -14.96 2.76
C PRO A 201 10.27 -14.06 4.02
N ALA A 202 10.57 -12.77 3.87
CA ALA A 202 10.85 -11.89 5.01
C ALA A 202 9.60 -11.64 5.88
N SER A 203 8.47 -11.32 5.26
CA SER A 203 7.21 -11.11 5.99
C SER A 203 6.68 -12.39 6.62
N ARG A 204 6.85 -13.55 5.96
CA ARG A 204 6.48 -14.85 6.55
C ARG A 204 7.26 -15.16 7.83
N ARG A 205 8.57 -14.87 7.84
CA ARG A 205 9.39 -15.10 9.05
C ARG A 205 8.90 -14.28 10.23
N LEU A 206 8.47 -13.03 10.01
CA LEU A 206 7.88 -12.22 11.08
C LEU A 206 6.53 -12.76 11.56
N ASP A 207 5.72 -13.29 10.64
CA ASP A 207 4.44 -13.94 10.97
C ASP A 207 4.65 -15.23 11.74
N ASP A 208 5.64 -16.06 11.35
CA ASP A 208 6.01 -17.29 12.03
C ASP A 208 6.59 -17.05 13.43
N ASP A 209 7.31 -15.95 13.64
CA ASP A 209 7.91 -15.56 14.92
C ASP A 209 6.89 -14.94 15.90
N ASP A 210 5.73 -14.45 15.44
CA ASP A 210 4.68 -13.87 16.29
C ASP A 210 3.73 -14.97 16.79
N PRO A 211 3.41 -15.03 18.09
CA PRO A 211 2.54 -16.07 18.65
C PRO A 211 1.07 -15.98 18.21
N SER A 212 0.67 -14.88 17.61
CA SER A 212 -0.68 -14.64 17.09
C SER A 212 -0.66 -14.48 15.57
N PRO A 213 -1.74 -14.81 14.85
CA PRO A 213 -1.80 -14.64 13.39
C PRO A 213 -1.44 -13.23 12.94
N GLY A 214 -0.53 -13.11 11.98
CA GLY A 214 0.08 -11.86 11.57
C GLY A 214 1.16 -11.38 12.53
N TYR A 215 1.77 -10.23 12.25
CA TYR A 215 2.78 -9.60 13.11
C TYR A 215 2.46 -8.12 13.35
N GLU A 216 2.87 -7.59 14.50
CA GLU A 216 2.72 -6.16 14.82
C GLU A 216 3.86 -5.34 14.22
N GLY A 217 3.59 -4.06 13.99
CA GLY A 217 4.59 -3.08 13.59
C GLY A 217 4.52 -2.67 12.11
N VAL A 218 5.67 -2.34 11.55
CA VAL A 218 5.79 -1.79 10.21
C VAL A 218 5.76 -2.88 9.17
N ILE A 219 5.12 -2.62 8.04
CA ILE A 219 5.28 -3.47 6.86
C ILE A 219 6.74 -3.36 6.40
N LEU A 220 7.40 -4.51 6.26
CA LEU A 220 8.79 -4.57 5.80
C LEU A 220 8.96 -3.94 4.41
N ARG A 221 10.15 -3.40 4.15
CA ARG A 221 10.50 -2.86 2.83
C ARG A 221 10.52 -3.89 1.70
N SER A 222 10.62 -5.20 2.03
CA SER A 222 10.48 -6.29 1.05
C SER A 222 9.07 -6.39 0.48
N ALA A 223 8.07 -5.88 1.19
CA ALA A 223 6.70 -5.83 0.76
C ALA A 223 6.39 -4.48 0.12
N ASP A 224 6.20 -4.47 -1.18
CA ASP A 224 5.95 -3.27 -1.99
C ASP A 224 4.54 -3.25 -2.56
N TYR A 225 4.06 -2.05 -2.91
CA TYR A 225 2.90 -1.94 -3.78
C TYR A 225 3.24 -2.50 -5.17
N PRO A 226 2.30 -3.19 -5.84
CA PRO A 226 2.53 -3.58 -7.23
C PRO A 226 2.73 -2.32 -8.08
N ASP A 227 3.59 -2.43 -9.07
CA ASP A 227 4.07 -1.32 -9.92
C ASP A 227 3.03 -0.23 -10.21
N GLY A 228 3.15 0.91 -9.50
CA GLY A 228 2.29 2.07 -9.69
C GLY A 228 0.84 1.94 -9.22
N TYR A 229 0.48 0.88 -8.50
CA TYR A 229 -0.85 0.70 -7.92
C TYR A 229 -0.81 0.89 -6.41
N PHE A 230 -1.71 1.71 -5.91
CA PHE A 230 -1.99 1.77 -4.48
C PHE A 230 -3.12 0.78 -4.16
N LEU A 231 -2.83 -0.20 -3.33
CA LEU A 231 -3.82 -1.17 -2.88
C LEU A 231 -4.18 -0.86 -1.43
N GLY A 232 -5.26 -0.15 -1.27
CA GLY A 232 -5.82 0.18 0.03
C GLY A 232 -7.32 -0.05 0.03
N TRP A 233 -7.90 -0.12 1.22
CA TRP A 233 -9.33 -0.22 1.41
C TRP A 233 -9.76 0.63 2.61
N THR A 234 -10.88 1.33 2.45
CA THR A 234 -11.60 2.04 3.50
C THR A 234 -13.09 1.70 3.44
N PRO A 235 -13.84 1.78 4.55
CA PRO A 235 -15.26 1.50 4.56
C PRO A 235 -16.04 2.31 3.51
N GLY A 236 -16.81 1.62 2.67
CA GLY A 236 -17.62 2.23 1.62
C GLY A 236 -16.85 2.63 0.36
N GLN A 237 -15.58 2.32 0.26
CA GLN A 237 -14.82 2.46 -0.98
C GLN A 237 -15.37 1.49 -2.04
N ILE A 238 -15.57 2.00 -3.25
CA ILE A 238 -15.90 1.16 -4.41
C ILE A 238 -14.57 0.72 -5.02
N ALA A 239 -14.32 -0.59 -5.00
CA ALA A 239 -13.13 -1.14 -5.61
C ALA A 239 -13.16 -0.94 -7.14
N PRO A 240 -12.22 -0.20 -7.73
CA PRO A 240 -12.23 0.02 -9.17
C PRO A 240 -11.60 -1.16 -9.90
N LEU A 241 -12.25 -1.63 -10.97
CA LEU A 241 -11.55 -2.40 -11.98
C LEU A 241 -10.58 -1.48 -12.75
N ALA A 242 -9.37 -1.97 -12.99
CA ALA A 242 -8.44 -1.28 -13.88
C ALA A 242 -9.03 -1.18 -15.30
N PRO A 243 -8.84 -0.05 -16.00
CA PRO A 243 -9.18 0.03 -17.41
C PRO A 243 -8.47 -1.06 -18.23
N PRO A 244 -9.00 -1.44 -19.41
CA PRO A 244 -8.32 -2.38 -20.31
C PRO A 244 -6.86 -1.97 -20.56
N GLY A 245 -5.95 -2.96 -20.54
CA GLY A 245 -4.50 -2.74 -20.71
C GLY A 245 -3.78 -2.19 -19.46
N LEU A 246 -4.50 -1.95 -18.36
CA LEU A 246 -3.93 -1.59 -17.06
C LEU A 246 -4.22 -2.70 -16.06
N ALA A 247 -3.26 -3.59 -15.89
CA ALA A 247 -3.26 -4.64 -14.88
C ALA A 247 -1.87 -4.69 -14.24
N TRP A 248 -1.75 -5.28 -13.07
CA TRP A 248 -0.46 -5.52 -12.46
C TRP A 248 -0.18 -7.02 -12.36
N THR A 249 1.09 -7.38 -12.38
CA THR A 249 1.50 -8.78 -12.40
C THR A 249 1.63 -9.34 -10.99
N LEU A 250 0.98 -10.47 -10.73
CA LEU A 250 1.15 -11.26 -9.51
C LEU A 250 1.87 -12.56 -9.87
N GLN A 251 3.05 -12.74 -9.27
CA GLN A 251 3.92 -13.91 -9.53
C GLN A 251 3.59 -15.08 -8.61
N PRO A 252 3.83 -16.32 -9.02
CA PRO A 252 3.81 -17.46 -8.12
C PRO A 252 4.76 -17.26 -6.94
N GLY A 253 4.37 -17.75 -5.76
CA GLY A 253 5.16 -17.62 -4.53
C GLY A 253 5.13 -16.25 -3.86
N SER A 254 4.38 -15.28 -4.42
CA SER A 254 4.13 -14.01 -3.75
C SER A 254 3.17 -14.15 -2.59
N ASP A 255 3.40 -13.34 -1.53
CA ASP A 255 2.46 -13.15 -0.43
C ASP A 255 1.75 -11.80 -0.55
N LEU A 256 0.47 -11.75 -0.20
CA LEU A 256 -0.17 -10.49 0.15
C LEU A 256 0.14 -10.19 1.61
N VAL A 257 0.72 -9.03 1.87
CA VAL A 257 0.92 -8.48 3.22
C VAL A 257 -0.17 -7.45 3.46
N VAL A 258 -1.12 -7.81 4.30
CA VAL A 258 -2.34 -7.04 4.54
C VAL A 258 -2.26 -6.41 5.91
N GLN A 259 -1.91 -5.13 5.96
CA GLN A 259 -1.98 -4.37 7.20
C GLN A 259 -3.42 -3.93 7.47
N LEU A 260 -3.97 -4.39 8.57
CA LEU A 260 -5.27 -3.93 9.06
C LEU A 260 -5.08 -2.94 10.19
N HIS A 261 -5.76 -1.81 10.11
CA HIS A 261 -6.03 -0.93 11.24
C HIS A 261 -7.33 -1.36 11.88
N LEU A 262 -7.26 -1.84 13.11
CA LEU A 262 -8.36 -2.40 13.88
C LEU A 262 -8.68 -1.49 15.07
N GLN A 263 -9.94 -1.14 15.25
CA GLN A 263 -10.42 -0.32 16.37
C GLN A 263 -11.27 -1.15 17.32
N PRO A 264 -10.94 -1.22 18.61
CA PRO A 264 -11.78 -1.89 19.61
C PRO A 264 -13.20 -1.31 19.65
N THR A 265 -14.20 -2.18 19.74
CA THR A 265 -15.63 -1.81 19.66
C THR A 265 -16.37 -1.87 21.00
N GLY A 266 -15.66 -2.09 22.11
CA GLY A 266 -16.25 -2.30 23.43
C GLY A 266 -16.59 -3.77 23.74
N LYS A 267 -16.36 -4.68 22.80
CA LYS A 267 -16.48 -6.13 22.99
C LYS A 267 -15.39 -6.85 22.20
N ALA A 268 -15.04 -8.07 22.59
CA ALA A 268 -14.13 -8.88 21.81
C ALA A 268 -14.75 -9.25 20.45
N GLU A 269 -13.99 -8.99 19.36
CA GLU A 269 -14.45 -9.26 17.98
C GLU A 269 -13.57 -10.31 17.32
N ARG A 270 -14.20 -11.26 16.63
CA ARG A 270 -13.48 -12.15 15.71
C ARG A 270 -13.40 -11.49 14.34
N ILE A 271 -12.20 -11.23 13.88
CA ILE A 271 -11.90 -10.58 12.61
C ILE A 271 -11.39 -11.65 11.64
N GLN A 272 -12.00 -11.76 10.47
CA GLN A 272 -11.54 -12.65 9.39
C GLN A 272 -11.95 -12.06 8.04
N PRO A 273 -11.21 -11.05 7.53
CA PRO A 273 -11.45 -10.49 6.21
C PRO A 273 -11.09 -11.50 5.11
N ALA A 274 -11.57 -11.18 3.90
CA ALA A 274 -11.19 -11.89 2.70
C ALA A 274 -10.86 -10.91 1.58
N ILE A 275 -9.96 -11.32 0.69
CA ILE A 275 -9.58 -10.55 -0.50
C ILE A 275 -10.02 -11.32 -1.73
N ALA A 276 -10.72 -10.64 -2.63
CA ALA A 276 -11.05 -11.12 -3.96
C ALA A 276 -10.09 -10.52 -4.99
N LEU A 277 -9.58 -11.34 -5.87
CA LEU A 277 -8.74 -10.97 -7.00
C LEU A 277 -9.51 -11.24 -8.31
N TYR A 278 -9.43 -10.27 -9.23
CA TYR A 278 -10.04 -10.33 -10.55
C TYR A 278 -8.92 -10.29 -11.58
N PHE A 279 -8.83 -11.35 -12.39
CA PHE A 279 -7.77 -11.50 -13.36
C PHE A 279 -8.18 -11.06 -14.78
N THR A 280 -7.19 -10.89 -15.62
CA THR A 280 -7.31 -10.74 -17.06
C THR A 280 -6.20 -11.54 -17.73
N ASP A 281 -6.45 -12.02 -18.95
CA ASP A 281 -5.43 -12.67 -19.78
C ASP A 281 -4.65 -11.64 -20.61
N ASP A 282 -5.14 -10.40 -20.69
CA ASP A 282 -4.46 -9.32 -21.37
C ASP A 282 -3.25 -8.84 -20.58
N ALA A 283 -2.07 -9.01 -21.12
CA ALA A 283 -0.85 -8.44 -20.55
C ALA A 283 -0.95 -6.91 -20.45
N PRO A 284 -0.43 -6.31 -19.36
CA PRO A 284 -0.47 -4.87 -19.21
C PRO A 284 0.29 -4.17 -20.33
N ALA A 285 -0.43 -3.39 -21.13
CA ALA A 285 0.16 -2.61 -22.22
C ALA A 285 1.01 -1.44 -21.70
N ARG A 286 0.66 -0.91 -20.52
CA ARG A 286 1.34 0.20 -19.84
C ARG A 286 1.37 -0.06 -18.35
N THR A 287 2.47 0.34 -17.70
CA THR A 287 2.64 0.22 -16.25
C THR A 287 2.71 1.61 -15.64
N PRO A 288 1.85 1.94 -14.65
CA PRO A 288 1.88 3.24 -13.99
C PRO A 288 3.14 3.41 -13.12
N VAL A 289 3.38 4.65 -12.71
CA VAL A 289 4.33 5.02 -11.66
C VAL A 289 3.55 5.70 -10.56
N MET A 290 3.90 5.41 -9.31
CA MET A 290 3.37 6.11 -8.15
C MET A 290 4.34 7.22 -7.76
N LEU A 291 3.89 8.48 -7.82
CA LEU A 291 4.63 9.61 -7.29
C LEU A 291 4.18 9.85 -5.85
N ARG A 292 5.11 9.90 -4.91
CA ARG A 292 4.84 10.30 -3.53
C ARG A 292 5.46 11.66 -3.26
N LEU A 293 4.63 12.62 -2.89
CA LEU A 293 5.03 13.91 -2.34
C LEU A 293 4.66 13.94 -0.87
N GLY A 294 5.62 14.21 -0.02
CA GLY A 294 5.41 14.26 1.42
C GLY A 294 6.73 14.48 2.13
N ARG A 295 6.64 14.95 3.36
CA ARG A 295 7.78 15.20 4.23
C ARG A 295 7.70 14.37 5.49
N GLN A 296 8.80 13.72 5.83
CA GLN A 296 8.91 12.97 7.08
C GLN A 296 9.62 13.76 8.20
N SER A 297 9.88 15.03 7.97
CA SER A 297 10.44 15.97 8.96
C SER A 297 9.38 16.69 9.80
N ILE A 298 8.22 16.05 10.04
CA ILE A 298 7.13 16.61 10.87
C ILE A 298 7.58 16.69 12.31
N ASP A 299 7.41 17.88 12.94
CA ASP A 299 7.69 18.11 14.35
C ASP A 299 6.81 19.23 14.87
N ILE A 300 5.68 18.90 15.49
CA ILE A 300 4.63 19.82 15.89
C ILE A 300 4.62 19.97 17.42
N ALA A 301 4.99 21.15 17.93
CA ALA A 301 4.94 21.42 19.34
C ALA A 301 3.49 21.43 19.88
N PRO A 302 3.28 21.17 21.20
CA PRO A 302 1.98 21.33 21.84
C PRO A 302 1.44 22.76 21.71
N GLY A 303 0.14 22.91 21.45
CA GLY A 303 -0.54 24.19 21.36
C GLY A 303 -0.44 24.91 20.01
N VAL A 304 0.33 24.40 19.06
CA VAL A 304 0.44 24.99 17.73
C VAL A 304 -0.84 24.70 16.94
N ALA A 305 -1.61 25.74 16.63
CA ALA A 305 -2.89 25.64 15.92
C ALA A 305 -2.75 25.66 14.39
N GLU A 306 -1.61 26.12 13.85
CA GLU A 306 -1.34 26.17 12.42
C GLU A 306 0.13 25.81 12.14
N TYR A 307 0.39 24.52 11.96
CA TYR A 307 1.68 24.03 11.48
C TYR A 307 1.53 23.67 9.99
N ARG A 308 2.33 24.31 9.14
CA ARG A 308 2.29 24.07 7.71
C ARG A 308 3.53 23.34 7.24
N ILE A 309 3.33 22.29 6.44
CA ILE A 309 4.41 21.58 5.76
C ILE A 309 4.10 21.48 4.27
N THR A 310 5.13 21.64 3.44
CA THR A 310 5.02 21.61 1.98
C THR A 310 6.07 20.72 1.38
N ASP A 311 5.76 20.14 0.22
CA ASP A 311 6.71 19.40 -0.59
C ASP A 311 6.49 19.73 -2.08
N SER A 312 7.53 19.53 -2.89
CA SER A 312 7.46 19.74 -4.33
C SER A 312 8.30 18.73 -5.11
N TYR A 313 7.90 18.49 -6.37
CA TYR A 313 8.62 17.64 -7.29
C TYR A 313 8.48 18.15 -8.73
N VAL A 314 9.62 18.32 -9.41
CA VAL A 314 9.64 18.70 -10.82
C VAL A 314 9.61 17.44 -11.67
N LEU A 315 8.65 17.33 -12.56
CA LEU A 315 8.49 16.18 -13.46
C LEU A 315 9.65 16.12 -14.46
N PRO A 316 10.43 15.03 -14.50
CA PRO A 316 11.53 14.89 -15.46
C PRO A 316 11.05 14.52 -16.87
N VAL A 317 9.82 14.03 -16.99
CA VAL A 317 9.18 13.56 -18.24
C VAL A 317 7.71 13.93 -18.24
N ASP A 318 7.08 13.88 -19.44
CA ASP A 318 5.62 14.03 -19.55
C ASP A 318 4.91 12.88 -18.84
N VAL A 319 3.83 13.22 -18.11
CA VAL A 319 3.01 12.22 -17.43
C VAL A 319 1.52 12.47 -17.63
N GLU A 320 0.75 11.39 -17.74
CA GLU A 320 -0.70 11.41 -17.68
C GLU A 320 -1.16 11.06 -16.26
N VAL A 321 -1.91 11.94 -15.62
CA VAL A 321 -2.37 11.78 -14.23
C VAL A 321 -3.70 11.06 -14.20
N HIS A 322 -3.81 9.94 -13.45
CA HIS A 322 -5.00 9.09 -13.38
C HIS A 322 -5.72 9.17 -12.04
N ALA A 323 -4.98 9.25 -10.93
CA ALA A 323 -5.56 9.28 -9.60
C ALA A 323 -4.69 10.06 -8.61
N VAL A 324 -5.31 10.52 -7.54
CA VAL A 324 -4.65 11.16 -6.39
C VAL A 324 -5.16 10.56 -5.09
N GLN A 325 -4.25 10.34 -4.14
CA GLN A 325 -4.56 9.85 -2.80
C GLN A 325 -3.80 10.65 -1.76
N PRO A 326 -4.46 11.52 -1.02
CA PRO A 326 -3.90 12.20 0.14
C PRO A 326 -3.94 11.29 1.37
N HIS A 327 -2.96 11.45 2.26
CA HIS A 327 -2.89 10.75 3.53
C HIS A 327 -2.32 11.66 4.63
N ALA A 328 -3.01 11.71 5.76
CA ALA A 328 -2.58 12.36 7.00
C ALA A 328 -3.33 11.74 8.18
N HIS A 329 -2.94 12.07 9.43
CA HIS A 329 -3.63 11.57 10.60
C HIS A 329 -4.61 12.59 11.22
N TYR A 330 -4.87 12.48 12.54
CA TYR A 330 -5.96 13.22 13.21
C TYR A 330 -5.79 14.73 13.29
N ARG A 331 -4.55 15.26 13.29
CA ARG A 331 -4.31 16.69 13.48
C ARG A 331 -4.34 17.48 12.17
N ALA A 332 -4.37 16.79 11.03
CA ALA A 332 -4.51 17.47 9.76
C ALA A 332 -5.86 18.21 9.68
N ARG A 333 -5.83 19.43 9.18
CA ARG A 333 -6.99 20.29 8.91
C ARG A 333 -7.26 20.42 7.44
N GLU A 334 -6.23 20.72 6.66
CA GLU A 334 -6.32 20.96 5.23
C GLU A 334 -5.22 20.22 4.50
N VAL A 335 -5.57 19.67 3.33
CA VAL A 335 -4.64 19.06 2.37
C VAL A 335 -4.88 19.70 1.01
N ARG A 336 -3.82 20.12 0.32
CA ARG A 336 -3.86 20.62 -1.05
C ARG A 336 -2.74 20.00 -1.88
N ALA A 337 -3.05 19.75 -3.17
CA ALA A 337 -2.05 19.49 -4.19
C ALA A 337 -2.42 20.23 -5.47
N TRP A 338 -1.40 20.75 -6.16
CA TRP A 338 -1.56 21.45 -7.45
C TRP A 338 -0.32 21.23 -8.32
N ALA A 339 -0.48 21.45 -9.61
CA ALA A 339 0.60 21.41 -10.59
C ALA A 339 0.80 22.82 -11.18
N THR A 340 2.03 23.30 -11.18
CA THR A 340 2.43 24.54 -11.87
C THR A 340 3.18 24.14 -13.15
N ARG A 341 2.59 24.40 -14.30
CA ARG A 341 3.16 24.08 -15.62
C ARG A 341 4.35 25.01 -15.94
N PRO A 342 5.23 24.65 -16.90
CA PRO A 342 6.35 25.51 -17.31
C PRO A 342 5.95 26.90 -17.79
N ASP A 343 4.73 27.06 -18.30
CA ASP A 343 4.15 28.37 -18.72
C ASP A 343 3.58 29.19 -17.56
N GLY A 344 3.70 28.70 -16.32
CA GLY A 344 3.15 29.32 -15.11
C GLY A 344 1.68 29.01 -14.84
N THR A 345 0.99 28.30 -15.71
CA THR A 345 -0.42 27.90 -15.49
C THR A 345 -0.52 26.94 -14.31
N ARG A 346 -1.38 27.28 -13.35
CA ARG A 346 -1.68 26.43 -12.19
C ARG A 346 -2.91 25.57 -12.44
N GLN A 347 -2.79 24.28 -12.19
CA GLN A 347 -3.87 23.32 -12.26
C GLN A 347 -4.06 22.68 -10.88
N PRO A 348 -5.23 22.81 -10.24
CA PRO A 348 -5.52 22.11 -9.01
C PRO A 348 -5.57 20.59 -9.26
N LEU A 349 -5.02 19.81 -8.34
CA LEU A 349 -5.08 18.36 -8.36
C LEU A 349 -6.11 17.87 -7.35
N ILE A 350 -6.04 18.36 -6.11
CA ILE A 350 -7.02 18.08 -5.06
C ILE A 350 -6.94 19.15 -3.97
N ARG A 351 -8.08 19.47 -3.38
CA ARG A 351 -8.17 20.21 -2.13
C ARG A 351 -9.17 19.55 -1.20
N ILE A 352 -8.78 19.34 0.05
CA ILE A 352 -9.63 18.91 1.15
C ILE A 352 -9.51 19.97 2.25
N ALA A 353 -10.48 20.87 2.34
CA ALA A 353 -10.47 21.96 3.30
C ALA A 353 -10.79 21.52 4.73
N ARG A 354 -11.45 20.37 4.89
CA ARG A 354 -11.81 19.76 6.19
C ARG A 354 -11.39 18.30 6.20
N TRP A 355 -10.10 18.06 6.45
CA TRP A 355 -9.56 16.73 6.54
C TRP A 355 -10.27 15.90 7.61
N ASP A 356 -10.42 14.62 7.36
CA ASP A 356 -10.97 13.66 8.31
C ASP A 356 -10.26 12.33 8.16
N PHE A 357 -9.55 11.92 9.20
CA PHE A 357 -8.77 10.68 9.22
C PHE A 357 -9.62 9.43 8.91
N ASN A 358 -10.91 9.46 9.26
CA ASN A 358 -11.83 8.35 9.01
C ASN A 358 -12.26 8.23 7.54
N TRP A 359 -11.97 9.21 6.71
CA TRP A 359 -12.40 9.28 5.30
C TRP A 359 -11.23 9.56 4.40
N GLN A 360 -10.38 8.55 4.21
CA GLN A 360 -9.22 8.58 3.33
C GLN A 360 -9.52 7.72 2.11
N ASP A 361 -9.58 8.31 0.94
CA ASP A 361 -9.96 7.62 -0.29
C ASP A 361 -8.95 7.89 -1.40
N GLN A 362 -8.91 7.01 -2.39
CA GLN A 362 -8.23 7.24 -3.66
C GLN A 362 -9.23 7.89 -4.63
N TYR A 363 -8.90 9.08 -5.09
CA TYR A 363 -9.73 9.85 -6.00
C TYR A 363 -9.23 9.68 -7.43
N ARG A 364 -10.01 9.00 -8.27
CA ARG A 364 -9.70 8.80 -9.70
C ARG A 364 -10.32 9.92 -10.52
N TYR A 365 -9.50 10.54 -11.38
CA TYR A 365 -10.00 11.57 -12.27
C TYR A 365 -10.98 10.99 -13.29
N ARG A 366 -12.07 11.71 -13.56
CA ARG A 366 -13.06 11.34 -14.57
C ARG A 366 -12.43 11.28 -15.97
N ALA A 367 -11.54 12.21 -16.28
CA ALA A 367 -10.72 12.25 -17.47
C ALA A 367 -9.26 12.41 -17.06
N PRO A 368 -8.39 11.42 -17.30
CA PRO A 368 -6.95 11.59 -17.14
C PRO A 368 -6.44 12.76 -17.99
N PHE A 369 -5.39 13.42 -17.52
CA PHE A 369 -4.85 14.61 -18.19
C PHE A 369 -3.31 14.62 -18.17
N TRP A 370 -2.73 15.28 -19.18
CA TRP A 370 -1.28 15.35 -19.33
C TRP A 370 -0.68 16.56 -18.62
N LEU A 371 0.42 16.33 -17.92
CA LEU A 371 1.34 17.33 -17.40
C LEU A 371 2.68 17.19 -18.13
N PRO A 372 3.20 18.26 -18.76
CA PRO A 372 4.48 18.20 -19.47
C PRO A 372 5.66 18.12 -18.51
N ALA A 373 6.80 17.63 -19.01
CA ALA A 373 8.08 17.71 -18.33
C ALA A 373 8.37 19.15 -17.88
N GLY A 374 9.04 19.33 -16.74
CA GLY A 374 9.27 20.63 -16.13
C GLY A 374 8.08 21.17 -15.31
N THR A 375 6.92 20.49 -15.31
CA THR A 375 5.82 20.83 -14.39
C THR A 375 6.25 20.57 -12.95
N THR A 376 6.03 21.55 -12.07
CA THR A 376 6.23 21.37 -10.61
C THR A 376 4.91 20.93 -9.98
N ILE A 377 4.90 19.76 -9.37
CA ILE A 377 3.82 19.30 -8.50
C ILE A 377 4.13 19.76 -7.09
N GLU A 378 3.16 20.35 -6.42
CA GLU A 378 3.32 20.92 -5.08
C GLU A 378 2.22 20.41 -4.15
N THR A 379 2.56 20.18 -2.88
CA THR A 379 1.62 19.79 -1.83
C THR A 379 1.74 20.69 -0.62
N SER A 380 0.64 20.87 0.10
CA SER A 380 0.59 21.62 1.36
C SER A 380 -0.38 20.96 2.32
N PHE A 381 0.09 20.75 3.54
CA PHE A 381 -0.70 20.25 4.66
C PHE A 381 -0.72 21.31 5.77
N VAL A 382 -1.85 21.44 6.44
CA VAL A 382 -2.01 22.27 7.62
C VAL A 382 -2.48 21.40 8.76
N PHE A 383 -1.76 21.46 9.89
CA PHE A 383 -2.05 20.69 11.11
C PHE A 383 -2.41 21.61 12.27
N ASP A 384 -3.22 21.10 13.20
CA ASP A 384 -3.65 21.76 14.42
C ASP A 384 -3.41 20.83 15.62
N ASN A 385 -2.35 21.11 16.39
CA ASN A 385 -2.02 20.41 17.63
C ASN A 385 -2.42 21.23 18.87
N SER A 386 -3.50 22.03 18.78
CA SER A 386 -4.02 22.81 19.91
C SER A 386 -5.08 22.05 20.72
N GLU A 387 -5.41 22.55 21.89
CA GLU A 387 -6.53 22.05 22.72
C GLU A 387 -7.89 22.30 22.07
N ALA A 388 -8.00 23.33 21.23
CA ALA A 388 -9.22 23.69 20.52
C ALA A 388 -9.55 22.67 19.39
N ASN A 389 -8.60 21.86 18.96
CA ASN A 389 -8.85 20.82 17.97
C ASN A 389 -9.62 19.64 18.59
N PRO A 390 -10.92 19.44 18.27
CA PRO A 390 -11.71 18.36 18.86
C PRO A 390 -11.22 16.96 18.46
N ARG A 391 -10.43 16.87 17.38
CA ARG A 391 -9.87 15.63 16.84
C ARG A 391 -8.47 15.31 17.36
N ASN A 392 -7.86 16.19 18.16
CA ASN A 392 -6.55 15.91 18.74
C ASN A 392 -6.66 14.68 19.67
N PRO A 393 -5.93 13.58 19.41
CA PRO A 393 -6.04 12.36 20.20
C PRO A 393 -5.40 12.49 21.59
N SER A 394 -4.62 13.58 21.83
CA SER A 394 -3.93 13.81 23.11
C SER A 394 -4.51 15.02 23.82
N ARG A 395 -4.92 14.84 25.08
CA ARG A 395 -5.42 15.91 25.95
C ARG A 395 -4.77 15.80 27.33
N PRO A 396 -3.90 16.72 27.72
CA PRO A 396 -3.45 17.90 26.96
C PRO A 396 -2.64 17.53 25.71
N PRO A 397 -2.48 18.46 24.74
CA PRO A 397 -1.66 18.25 23.55
C PRO A 397 -0.22 17.90 23.92
N VAL A 398 0.39 16.98 23.17
CA VAL A 398 1.80 16.58 23.30
C VAL A 398 2.56 16.92 22.02
N ARG A 399 3.90 16.96 22.10
CA ARG A 399 4.74 17.09 20.89
C ARG A 399 4.54 15.88 19.99
N VAL A 400 4.39 16.11 18.69
CA VAL A 400 4.10 15.09 17.67
C VAL A 400 5.14 15.16 16.57
N SER A 401 5.71 14.03 16.24
CA SER A 401 6.60 13.86 15.08
C SER A 401 5.98 12.96 14.03
N TRP A 402 6.69 12.85 12.91
CA TRP A 402 6.34 11.86 11.90
C TRP A 402 6.36 10.44 12.48
N GLY A 403 5.41 9.63 12.05
CA GLY A 403 5.33 8.22 12.40
C GLY A 403 4.04 7.58 11.91
N TRP A 404 3.99 6.26 11.97
CA TRP A 404 2.89 5.45 11.44
C TRP A 404 1.72 5.23 12.40
N ARG A 405 1.89 5.52 13.72
CA ARG A 405 0.79 5.40 14.68
C ARG A 405 -0.22 6.50 14.42
N SER A 406 -1.50 6.23 14.59
CA SER A 406 -2.55 7.24 14.44
C SER A 406 -2.37 8.46 15.35
N SER A 407 -1.65 8.29 16.47
CA SER A 407 -1.24 9.36 17.37
C SER A 407 -0.04 10.18 16.91
N ASP A 408 0.74 9.68 15.95
CA ASP A 408 1.78 10.43 15.25
C ASP A 408 1.16 11.26 14.11
N GLU A 409 1.95 11.83 13.17
CA GLU A 409 1.42 12.49 11.99
C GLU A 409 2.15 12.08 10.71
N MET A 410 1.41 12.12 9.59
CA MET A 410 1.92 11.93 8.23
C MET A 410 1.42 13.03 7.30
N ALA A 411 2.11 13.24 6.19
CA ALA A 411 1.78 14.25 5.19
C ALA A 411 2.18 13.75 3.81
N ASP A 412 1.38 12.86 3.23
CA ASP A 412 1.66 12.26 1.93
C ASP A 412 0.54 12.53 0.91
N VAL A 413 0.90 12.87 -0.30
CA VAL A 413 0.03 12.81 -1.48
C VAL A 413 0.65 11.86 -2.49
N TRP A 414 -0.12 10.87 -2.88
CA TRP A 414 0.26 9.90 -3.89
C TRP A 414 -0.47 10.20 -5.18
N LEU A 415 0.26 10.20 -6.31
CA LEU A 415 -0.31 10.36 -7.64
C LEU A 415 -0.01 9.13 -8.48
N GLN A 416 -1.04 8.51 -9.04
CA GLN A 416 -0.88 7.48 -10.06
C GLN A 416 -0.73 8.14 -11.41
N VAL A 417 0.42 7.93 -12.06
CA VAL A 417 0.73 8.56 -13.34
C VAL A 417 1.25 7.55 -14.36
N MET A 418 1.07 7.88 -15.64
CA MET A 418 1.57 7.09 -16.76
C MET A 418 2.57 7.92 -17.57
N ALA A 419 3.77 7.39 -17.82
CA ALA A 419 4.71 8.01 -18.75
C ALA A 419 4.41 7.60 -20.21
N ARG A 420 4.95 8.35 -21.19
CA ARG A 420 4.72 8.07 -22.61
C ARG A 420 5.41 6.79 -23.09
N THR A 421 6.65 6.59 -22.64
CA THR A 421 7.49 5.47 -23.05
C THR A 421 8.01 4.66 -21.87
N GLY A 422 8.50 3.44 -22.13
CA GLY A 422 9.15 2.62 -21.11
C GLY A 422 10.43 3.26 -20.54
N ALA A 423 11.19 3.98 -21.39
CA ALA A 423 12.38 4.71 -20.96
C ALA A 423 12.04 5.87 -20.03
N ASP A 424 10.99 6.64 -20.37
CA ASP A 424 10.48 7.73 -19.49
C ASP A 424 9.98 7.17 -18.16
N ARG A 425 9.24 6.05 -18.19
CA ARG A 425 8.79 5.35 -16.99
C ARG A 425 9.96 4.97 -16.10
N ALA A 426 10.99 4.36 -16.67
CA ALA A 426 12.18 3.93 -15.94
C ALA A 426 12.93 5.12 -15.32
N ARG A 427 13.04 6.24 -16.06
CA ARG A 427 13.64 7.47 -15.56
C ARG A 427 12.83 8.04 -14.38
N LEU A 428 11.53 8.20 -14.57
CA LEU A 428 10.63 8.73 -13.55
C LEU A 428 10.65 7.89 -12.27
N ALA A 429 10.59 6.57 -12.41
CA ALA A 429 10.62 5.64 -11.28
C ALA A 429 11.93 5.74 -10.49
N ARG A 430 13.09 5.80 -11.17
CA ARG A 430 14.40 5.95 -10.51
C ARG A 430 14.50 7.28 -9.75
N GLU A 431 14.12 8.40 -10.37
CA GLU A 431 14.21 9.72 -9.73
C GLU A 431 13.26 9.82 -8.52
N MET A 432 12.03 9.31 -8.67
CA MET A 432 11.07 9.26 -7.57
C MET A 432 11.55 8.34 -6.44
N ARG A 433 12.12 7.17 -6.76
CA ARG A 433 12.68 6.26 -5.75
C ARG A 433 13.77 6.95 -4.93
N ARG A 434 14.66 7.70 -5.58
CA ARG A 434 15.71 8.45 -4.89
C ARG A 434 15.15 9.52 -3.96
N LYS A 435 14.11 10.27 -4.41
CA LYS A 435 13.40 11.25 -3.57
C LYS A 435 12.77 10.57 -2.35
N MET A 436 12.05 9.48 -2.57
CA MET A 436 11.39 8.73 -1.49
C MET A 436 12.40 8.17 -0.50
N ALA A 437 13.51 7.59 -0.97
CA ALA A 437 14.54 7.05 -0.09
C ALA A 437 15.16 8.13 0.83
N ALA A 438 15.31 9.36 0.33
CA ALA A 438 15.80 10.46 1.15
C ALA A 438 14.82 10.85 2.27
N GLU A 439 13.53 10.95 1.97
CA GLU A 439 12.50 11.24 2.98
C GLU A 439 12.35 10.06 3.97
N ASP A 440 12.35 8.82 3.48
CA ASP A 440 12.25 7.63 4.33
C ASP A 440 13.45 7.52 5.30
N ALA A 441 14.65 7.95 4.88
CA ALA A 441 15.79 8.01 5.77
C ALA A 441 15.60 9.03 6.90
N ILE A 442 15.00 10.20 6.61
CA ILE A 442 14.65 11.22 7.63
C ILE A 442 13.64 10.63 8.64
N GLY A 443 12.60 9.96 8.13
CA GLY A 443 11.58 9.33 8.98
C GLY A 443 12.16 8.20 9.84
N CYS A 444 12.98 7.33 9.28
CA CYS A 444 13.68 6.30 10.05
C CYS A 444 14.52 6.89 11.18
N GLU A 445 15.27 7.97 10.93
CA GLU A 445 16.06 8.64 11.98
C GLU A 445 15.18 9.22 13.08
N ALA A 446 14.04 9.82 12.74
CA ALA A 446 13.09 10.34 13.72
C ALA A 446 12.54 9.23 14.62
N LEU A 447 12.22 8.07 14.06
CA LEU A 447 11.76 6.90 14.82
C LEU A 447 12.88 6.26 15.65
N ILE A 448 14.09 6.17 15.09
CA ILE A 448 15.28 5.67 15.80
C ILE A 448 15.61 6.56 17.01
N ALA A 449 15.39 7.87 16.93
CA ALA A 449 15.56 8.76 18.07
C ALA A 449 14.60 8.42 19.24
N ARG A 450 13.42 7.91 18.93
CA ARG A 450 12.43 7.47 19.94
C ARG A 450 12.68 6.03 20.42
N GLU A 451 13.15 5.17 19.52
CA GLU A 451 13.39 3.73 19.75
C GLU A 451 14.81 3.35 19.31
N PRO A 452 15.86 3.80 20.04
CA PRO A 452 17.24 3.69 19.58
C PRO A 452 17.77 2.26 19.44
N ASN A 453 17.13 1.30 20.09
CA ASN A 453 17.49 -0.13 20.08
C ASN A 453 16.56 -0.97 19.19
N HIS A 454 15.78 -0.36 18.30
CA HIS A 454 14.94 -1.10 17.37
C HIS A 454 15.78 -1.59 16.16
N ALA A 455 16.13 -2.88 16.16
CA ALA A 455 17.08 -3.45 15.19
C ALA A 455 16.60 -3.33 13.74
N ASP A 456 15.30 -3.53 13.48
CA ASP A 456 14.76 -3.49 12.11
C ASP A 456 14.73 -2.07 11.55
N LEU A 457 14.35 -1.07 12.36
CA LEU A 457 14.48 0.34 11.96
C LEU A 457 15.91 0.74 11.62
N ARG A 458 16.88 0.24 12.40
CA ARG A 458 18.31 0.45 12.12
C ARG A 458 18.74 -0.20 10.82
N ASN A 459 18.24 -1.42 10.56
CA ASN A 459 18.50 -2.13 9.31
C ASN A 459 17.90 -1.37 8.10
N ASP A 460 16.67 -0.90 8.22
CA ASP A 460 16.00 -0.14 7.16
C ASP A 460 16.69 1.19 6.87
N ALA A 461 17.09 1.93 7.90
CA ALA A 461 17.90 3.14 7.74
C ALA A 461 19.23 2.85 7.02
N ALA A 462 19.91 1.75 7.37
CA ALA A 462 21.15 1.35 6.72
C ALA A 462 20.96 1.04 5.24
N LEU A 463 19.91 0.28 4.87
CA LEU A 463 19.60 -0.03 3.48
C LEU A 463 19.26 1.24 2.68
N LEU A 464 18.53 2.20 3.29
CA LEU A 464 18.27 3.51 2.68
C LEU A 464 19.56 4.28 2.42
N TYR A 465 20.48 4.30 3.40
CA TYR A 465 21.76 4.97 3.22
C TYR A 465 22.65 4.29 2.18
N MET A 466 22.59 2.98 2.02
CA MET A 466 23.23 2.28 0.90
C MET A 466 22.68 2.75 -0.44
N GLU A 467 21.36 2.80 -0.56
CA GLU A 467 20.67 3.26 -1.78
C GLU A 467 21.00 4.73 -2.13
N LEU A 468 21.14 5.57 -1.11
CA LEU A 468 21.49 7.00 -1.27
C LEU A 468 22.99 7.24 -1.51
N GLY A 469 23.84 6.21 -1.48
CA GLY A 469 25.27 6.32 -1.66
C GLY A 469 26.02 6.86 -0.42
N HIS A 470 25.49 6.59 0.78
CA HIS A 470 26.09 6.95 2.06
C HIS A 470 26.54 5.71 2.86
N PRO A 471 27.50 4.91 2.35
CA PRO A 471 27.81 3.60 2.92
C PRO A 471 28.40 3.67 4.33
N GLU A 472 29.09 4.77 4.72
CA GLU A 472 29.59 4.93 6.09
C GLU A 472 28.44 5.08 7.10
N ARG A 473 27.38 5.81 6.74
CA ARG A 473 26.18 5.93 7.57
C ARG A 473 25.46 4.57 7.68
N ALA A 474 25.37 3.84 6.57
CA ALA A 474 24.83 2.49 6.54
C ALA A 474 25.62 1.54 7.49
N ALA A 475 26.95 1.55 7.38
CA ALA A 475 27.80 0.75 8.26
C ALA A 475 27.62 1.09 9.74
N ALA A 476 27.39 2.38 10.08
CA ALA A 476 27.13 2.79 11.45
C ALA A 476 25.83 2.15 12.00
N HIS A 477 24.76 2.17 11.23
CA HIS A 477 23.49 1.52 11.61
C HIS A 477 23.62 0.00 11.68
N PHE A 478 24.21 -0.67 10.68
CA PHE A 478 24.43 -2.12 10.69
C PHE A 478 25.27 -2.57 11.90
N ARG A 479 26.27 -1.77 12.36
CA ARG A 479 27.00 -2.07 13.59
C ARG A 479 26.07 -2.06 14.83
N VAL A 480 25.07 -1.20 14.87
CA VAL A 480 24.07 -1.24 15.95
C VAL A 480 23.25 -2.53 15.84
N VAL A 481 22.80 -2.89 14.65
CA VAL A 481 22.09 -4.17 14.42
C VAL A 481 22.91 -5.36 14.88
N ALA A 482 24.20 -5.41 14.53
CA ALA A 482 25.10 -6.49 14.96
C ALA A 482 25.31 -6.54 16.48
N ARG A 483 25.27 -5.41 17.19
CA ARG A 483 25.28 -5.38 18.66
C ARG A 483 23.99 -5.91 19.27
N LEU A 484 22.85 -5.57 18.66
CA LEU A 484 21.52 -6.04 19.12
C LEU A 484 21.26 -7.51 18.78
N ARG A 485 21.88 -8.01 17.70
CA ARG A 485 21.77 -9.38 17.20
C ARG A 485 23.18 -9.98 17.01
N PRO A 486 23.94 -10.28 18.08
CA PRO A 486 25.34 -10.62 18.01
C PRO A 486 25.65 -11.92 17.26
N GLN A 487 24.68 -12.84 17.16
CA GLN A 487 24.82 -14.11 16.43
C GLN A 487 24.35 -14.02 14.97
N SER A 488 24.00 -12.83 14.48
CA SER A 488 23.54 -12.65 13.10
C SER A 488 24.71 -12.53 12.11
N ALA A 489 24.96 -13.58 11.35
CA ALA A 489 25.90 -13.59 10.22
C ALA A 489 25.48 -12.55 9.16
N VAL A 490 24.17 -12.40 8.93
CA VAL A 490 23.61 -11.39 8.01
C VAL A 490 23.99 -9.97 8.41
N ALA A 491 23.91 -9.63 9.71
CA ALA A 491 24.27 -8.29 10.17
C ALA A 491 25.78 -8.01 9.95
N ARG A 492 26.65 -8.99 10.19
CA ARG A 492 28.09 -8.90 9.92
C ARG A 492 28.36 -8.75 8.41
N TYR A 493 27.73 -9.57 7.60
CA TYR A 493 27.81 -9.48 6.15
C TYR A 493 27.40 -8.08 5.65
N ASN A 494 26.28 -7.53 6.12
CA ASN A 494 25.80 -6.20 5.72
C ASN A 494 26.78 -5.07 6.11
N ILE A 495 27.46 -5.19 7.26
CA ILE A 495 28.54 -4.27 7.61
C ILE A 495 29.66 -4.37 6.57
N GLY A 496 30.06 -5.59 6.19
CA GLY A 496 31.07 -5.85 5.19
C GLY A 496 30.74 -5.20 3.85
N VAL A 497 29.48 -5.39 3.36
CA VAL A 497 29.00 -4.78 2.11
C VAL A 497 29.07 -3.25 2.17
N ALA A 498 28.64 -2.65 3.27
CA ALA A 498 28.70 -1.20 3.43
C ALA A 498 30.14 -0.67 3.49
N LEU A 499 31.04 -1.39 4.15
CA LEU A 499 32.46 -1.03 4.22
C LEU A 499 33.16 -1.19 2.87
N GLU A 500 32.83 -2.22 2.11
CA GLU A 500 33.34 -2.43 0.76
C GLU A 500 32.92 -1.29 -0.17
N ALA A 501 31.63 -0.92 -0.14
CA ALA A 501 31.10 0.24 -0.88
C ALA A 501 31.74 1.57 -0.46
N ALA A 502 32.21 1.68 0.80
CA ALA A 502 33.00 2.81 1.31
C ALA A 502 34.49 2.73 0.94
N GLY A 503 34.96 1.74 0.17
CA GLY A 503 36.35 1.53 -0.19
C GLY A 503 37.22 0.97 0.95
N ARG A 504 36.63 0.56 2.08
CA ARG A 504 37.32 0.05 3.27
C ARG A 504 37.50 -1.47 3.20
N HIS A 505 38.13 -1.96 2.15
CA HIS A 505 38.22 -3.38 1.81
C HIS A 505 38.79 -4.29 2.93
N ALA A 506 39.84 -3.81 3.66
CA ALA A 506 40.42 -4.60 4.75
C ALA A 506 39.46 -4.77 5.93
N ASP A 507 38.64 -3.75 6.22
CA ASP A 507 37.62 -3.81 7.25
C ASP A 507 36.46 -4.71 6.81
N ALA A 508 36.02 -4.59 5.54
CA ALA A 508 35.00 -5.45 4.95
C ALA A 508 35.38 -6.93 5.02
N ALA A 509 36.62 -7.28 4.70
CA ALA A 509 37.12 -8.65 4.79
C ALA A 509 36.96 -9.22 6.20
N ARG A 510 37.29 -8.47 7.26
CA ARG A 510 37.15 -8.88 8.65
C ARG A 510 35.69 -9.16 9.03
N GLU A 511 34.78 -8.32 8.55
CA GLU A 511 33.35 -8.52 8.83
C GLU A 511 32.80 -9.73 8.07
N TYR A 512 33.20 -9.98 6.82
CA TYR A 512 32.86 -11.21 6.10
C TYR A 512 33.45 -12.47 6.75
N GLU A 513 34.72 -12.42 7.25
CA GLU A 513 35.32 -13.48 8.02
C GLU A 513 34.50 -13.77 9.30
N THR A 514 34.06 -12.71 9.99
CA THR A 514 33.20 -12.88 11.16
C THR A 514 31.83 -13.50 10.76
N ALA A 515 31.25 -13.11 9.62
CA ALA A 515 30.01 -13.67 9.13
C ALA A 515 30.12 -15.19 8.88
N VAL A 516 31.20 -15.66 8.23
CA VAL A 516 31.42 -17.10 7.98
C VAL A 516 31.85 -17.88 9.25
N GLN A 517 32.37 -17.19 10.27
CA GLN A 517 32.58 -17.81 11.60
C GLN A 517 31.27 -18.05 12.32
N LEU A 518 30.30 -17.12 12.20
CA LEU A 518 28.96 -17.26 12.79
C LEU A 518 28.08 -18.25 12.00
N ASP A 519 28.17 -18.22 10.69
CA ASP A 519 27.50 -19.17 9.80
C ASP A 519 28.47 -19.68 8.72
N PRO A 520 29.08 -20.86 8.92
CA PRO A 520 30.00 -21.45 7.96
C PRO A 520 29.39 -21.81 6.60
N LYS A 521 28.06 -21.74 6.47
CA LYS A 521 27.32 -21.96 5.22
C LYS A 521 26.81 -20.66 4.58
N TYR A 522 27.27 -19.50 5.04
CA TYR A 522 26.80 -18.23 4.50
C TYR A 522 27.42 -17.94 3.13
N SER A 523 26.77 -18.44 2.08
CA SER A 523 27.22 -18.44 0.68
C SER A 523 27.68 -17.04 0.19
N LEU A 524 26.90 -15.99 0.47
CA LEU A 524 27.21 -14.63 0.02
C LEU A 524 28.52 -14.10 0.63
N ALA A 525 28.79 -14.39 1.92
CA ALA A 525 30.03 -13.94 2.55
C ALA A 525 31.24 -14.70 2.01
N HIS A 526 31.10 -16.01 1.75
CA HIS A 526 32.13 -16.79 1.08
C HIS A 526 32.42 -16.26 -0.32
N ASN A 527 31.40 -15.95 -1.12
CA ASN A 527 31.57 -15.36 -2.45
C ASN A 527 32.36 -14.04 -2.40
N ASN A 528 31.99 -13.13 -1.47
CA ASN A 528 32.68 -11.84 -1.35
C ASN A 528 34.12 -11.97 -0.84
N LEU A 529 34.39 -12.90 0.10
CA LEU A 529 35.76 -13.23 0.49
C LEU A 529 36.57 -13.78 -0.68
N GLY A 530 35.95 -14.64 -1.50
CA GLY A 530 36.55 -15.12 -2.74
C GLY A 530 36.96 -13.99 -3.67
N ASN A 531 36.07 -13.00 -3.89
CA ASN A 531 36.36 -11.81 -4.68
C ASN A 531 37.56 -11.04 -4.13
N MET A 532 37.63 -10.84 -2.82
CA MET A 532 38.69 -10.12 -2.16
C MET A 532 40.04 -10.89 -2.24
N ARG A 533 40.03 -12.22 -2.09
CA ARG A 533 41.22 -13.06 -2.26
C ARG A 533 41.71 -13.07 -3.69
N LEU A 534 40.81 -13.10 -4.66
CA LEU A 534 41.13 -13.02 -6.08
C LEU A 534 41.78 -11.66 -6.44
N ALA A 535 41.21 -10.56 -5.96
CA ALA A 535 41.76 -9.22 -6.15
C ALA A 535 43.16 -9.06 -5.52
N ALA A 536 43.46 -9.80 -4.45
CA ALA A 536 44.75 -9.86 -3.80
C ALA A 536 45.73 -10.85 -4.49
N GLY A 537 45.35 -11.49 -5.60
CA GLY A 537 46.16 -12.49 -6.30
C GLY A 537 46.24 -13.85 -5.59
N ARG A 538 45.44 -14.07 -4.54
CA ARG A 538 45.43 -15.30 -3.73
C ARG A 538 44.42 -16.30 -4.32
N ILE A 539 44.75 -16.79 -5.55
CA ILE A 539 43.82 -17.56 -6.40
C ILE A 539 43.34 -18.85 -5.71
N ALA A 540 44.24 -19.58 -5.02
CA ALA A 540 43.88 -20.82 -4.33
C ALA A 540 42.87 -20.60 -3.20
N GLU A 541 43.01 -19.53 -2.44
CA GLU A 541 42.06 -19.18 -1.38
C GLU A 541 40.74 -18.67 -1.97
N ALA A 542 40.80 -17.90 -3.06
CA ALA A 542 39.60 -17.46 -3.77
C ALA A 542 38.78 -18.68 -4.23
N ARG A 543 39.42 -19.67 -4.85
CA ARG A 543 38.81 -20.93 -5.25
C ARG A 543 38.11 -21.62 -4.06
N GLN A 544 38.80 -21.80 -2.94
CA GLN A 544 38.23 -22.44 -1.74
C GLN A 544 36.97 -21.73 -1.25
N HIS A 545 36.99 -20.41 -1.23
CA HIS A 545 35.83 -19.62 -0.84
C HIS A 545 34.67 -19.75 -1.83
N TYR A 546 34.91 -19.73 -3.14
CA TYR A 546 33.85 -19.93 -4.13
C TYR A 546 33.27 -21.36 -4.10
N GLU A 547 34.12 -22.37 -3.92
CA GLU A 547 33.66 -23.76 -3.71
C GLU A 547 32.73 -23.84 -2.51
N ARG A 548 33.09 -23.23 -1.36
CA ARG A 548 32.23 -23.15 -0.18
C ARG A 548 30.94 -22.41 -0.43
N ALA A 549 30.99 -21.32 -1.21
CA ALA A 549 29.78 -20.58 -1.59
C ALA A 549 28.81 -21.44 -2.40
N VAL A 550 29.31 -22.17 -3.38
CA VAL A 550 28.52 -23.08 -4.23
C VAL A 550 28.02 -24.31 -3.47
N GLU A 551 28.84 -24.89 -2.58
CA GLU A 551 28.45 -25.99 -1.70
C GLU A 551 27.29 -25.59 -0.76
N SER A 552 27.32 -24.36 -0.28
CA SER A 552 26.34 -23.81 0.66
C SER A 552 25.03 -23.40 -0.03
N ASP A 553 25.14 -22.90 -1.27
CA ASP A 553 24.02 -22.46 -2.10
C ASP A 553 24.36 -22.69 -3.57
N ALA A 554 23.88 -23.81 -4.11
CA ALA A 554 24.09 -24.21 -5.50
C ALA A 554 23.38 -23.26 -6.51
N ASP A 555 22.38 -22.51 -6.03
CA ASP A 555 21.60 -21.56 -6.85
C ASP A 555 22.18 -20.13 -6.78
N ASN A 556 23.30 -19.91 -6.13
CA ASN A 556 24.06 -18.67 -6.16
C ASN A 556 24.75 -18.50 -7.54
N ALA A 557 24.09 -17.83 -8.47
CA ALA A 557 24.60 -17.61 -9.84
C ALA A 557 25.93 -16.86 -9.87
N GLU A 558 26.19 -15.95 -8.92
CA GLU A 558 27.46 -15.20 -8.84
C GLU A 558 28.62 -16.09 -8.40
N ALA A 559 28.40 -16.92 -7.37
CA ALA A 559 29.40 -17.87 -6.94
C ALA A 559 29.72 -18.91 -8.02
N GLN A 560 28.71 -19.40 -8.73
CA GLN A 560 28.88 -20.29 -9.89
C GLN A 560 29.72 -19.65 -10.99
N ASN A 561 29.41 -18.39 -11.36
CA ASN A 561 30.17 -17.63 -12.35
C ASN A 561 31.63 -17.41 -11.90
N ASN A 562 31.83 -17.00 -10.65
CA ASN A 562 33.14 -16.66 -10.10
C ASN A 562 34.03 -17.90 -9.99
N LEU A 563 33.48 -19.03 -9.53
CA LEU A 563 34.18 -20.33 -9.51
C LEU A 563 34.56 -20.75 -10.94
N GLY A 564 33.61 -20.69 -11.87
CA GLY A 564 33.85 -21.03 -13.26
C GLY A 564 34.96 -20.15 -13.89
N GLY A 565 34.97 -18.86 -13.60
CA GLY A 565 36.02 -17.92 -14.07
C GLY A 565 37.40 -18.27 -13.53
N VAL A 566 37.51 -18.64 -12.25
CA VAL A 566 38.76 -19.07 -11.62
C VAL A 566 39.24 -20.40 -12.17
N LEU A 567 38.35 -21.39 -12.31
CA LEU A 567 38.67 -22.71 -12.87
C LEU A 567 39.16 -22.60 -14.32
N ALA A 568 38.54 -21.72 -15.14
CA ALA A 568 39.02 -21.46 -16.50
C ALA A 568 40.43 -20.87 -16.50
N GLY A 569 40.73 -19.96 -15.56
CA GLY A 569 42.07 -19.38 -15.39
C GLY A 569 43.14 -20.40 -14.94
N LEU A 570 42.73 -21.47 -14.23
CA LEU A 570 43.57 -22.58 -13.79
C LEU A 570 43.71 -23.68 -14.85
N GLY A 571 43.03 -23.59 -15.98
CA GLY A 571 43.04 -24.58 -17.04
C GLY A 571 42.07 -25.76 -16.84
N GLU A 572 41.21 -25.73 -15.78
CA GLU A 572 40.21 -26.74 -15.49
C GLU A 572 38.94 -26.49 -16.30
N ILE A 573 39.07 -26.54 -17.63
CA ILE A 573 38.07 -26.00 -18.58
C ILE A 573 36.72 -26.70 -18.47
N ASP A 574 36.68 -28.04 -18.40
CA ASP A 574 35.40 -28.77 -18.32
C ASP A 574 34.62 -28.45 -17.04
N ALA A 575 35.30 -28.28 -15.91
CA ALA A 575 34.69 -27.86 -14.67
C ALA A 575 34.19 -26.41 -14.79
N ALA A 576 34.99 -25.52 -15.33
CA ALA A 576 34.60 -24.14 -15.58
C ALA A 576 33.32 -24.03 -16.42
N VAL A 577 33.23 -24.76 -17.53
CA VAL A 577 32.07 -24.77 -18.41
C VAL A 577 30.80 -25.20 -17.65
N ARG A 578 30.87 -26.27 -16.83
CA ARG A 578 29.71 -26.72 -16.04
C ARG A 578 29.19 -25.64 -15.08
N HIS A 579 30.08 -24.99 -14.35
CA HIS A 579 29.69 -23.94 -13.41
C HIS A 579 29.14 -22.70 -14.12
N LEU A 580 29.73 -22.27 -15.24
CA LEU A 580 29.28 -21.13 -16.05
C LEU A 580 27.91 -21.42 -16.69
N GLN A 581 27.68 -22.62 -17.21
CA GLN A 581 26.37 -23.05 -17.72
C GLN A 581 25.32 -23.06 -16.62
N THR A 582 25.70 -23.46 -15.39
CA THR A 582 24.79 -23.38 -14.24
C THR A 582 24.45 -21.93 -13.90
N ALA A 583 25.44 -21.03 -13.90
CA ALA A 583 25.19 -19.60 -13.69
C ALA A 583 24.22 -19.02 -14.73
N LEU A 584 24.36 -19.41 -16.00
CA LEU A 584 23.49 -18.96 -17.08
C LEU A 584 22.09 -19.60 -17.04
N ARG A 585 21.99 -20.84 -16.58
CA ARG A 585 20.67 -21.47 -16.33
C ARG A 585 19.91 -20.74 -15.22
N LEU A 586 20.60 -20.29 -14.16
CA LEU A 586 20.04 -19.54 -13.06
C LEU A 586 19.72 -18.08 -13.45
N ARG A 587 20.59 -17.46 -14.25
CA ARG A 587 20.47 -16.07 -14.73
C ARG A 587 20.81 -15.98 -16.21
N PRO A 588 19.86 -16.19 -17.13
CA PRO A 588 20.12 -16.19 -18.57
C PRO A 588 20.65 -14.86 -19.15
N SER A 589 20.41 -13.74 -18.46
CA SER A 589 20.87 -12.41 -18.87
C SER A 589 22.17 -11.95 -18.15
N TYR A 590 23.03 -12.90 -17.75
CA TYR A 590 24.25 -12.61 -17.01
C TYR A 590 25.43 -12.39 -17.96
N ALA A 591 25.68 -11.14 -18.38
CA ALA A 591 26.71 -10.78 -19.37
C ALA A 591 28.11 -11.29 -18.99
N GLU A 592 28.53 -11.18 -17.72
CA GLU A 592 29.82 -11.65 -17.24
C GLU A 592 29.97 -13.17 -17.31
N ALA A 593 28.88 -13.92 -17.09
CA ALA A 593 28.92 -15.38 -17.20
C ALA A 593 29.03 -15.84 -18.67
N HIS A 594 28.31 -15.20 -19.58
CA HIS A 594 28.50 -15.41 -21.02
C HIS A 594 29.95 -15.10 -21.46
N PHE A 595 30.47 -13.98 -21.01
CA PHE A 595 31.87 -13.61 -21.31
C PHE A 595 32.88 -14.62 -20.75
N ASN A 596 32.72 -15.08 -19.51
CA ASN A 596 33.58 -16.08 -18.91
C ASN A 596 33.47 -17.44 -19.62
N LEU A 597 32.25 -17.82 -20.05
CA LEU A 597 32.02 -19.04 -20.83
C LEU A 597 32.69 -18.96 -22.22
N ALA A 598 32.59 -17.80 -22.87
CA ALA A 598 33.31 -17.55 -24.14
C ALA A 598 34.82 -17.69 -23.97
N ARG A 599 35.38 -17.18 -22.88
CA ARG A 599 36.82 -17.34 -22.54
C ARG A 599 37.16 -18.83 -22.34
N ALA A 600 36.35 -19.58 -21.62
CA ALA A 600 36.57 -21.00 -21.40
C ALA A 600 36.52 -21.78 -22.73
N TYR A 601 35.56 -21.50 -23.62
CA TYR A 601 35.49 -22.11 -24.93
C TYR A 601 36.69 -21.72 -25.82
N THR A 602 37.15 -20.47 -25.78
CA THR A 602 38.37 -20.04 -26.49
C THR A 602 39.61 -20.85 -26.01
N ALA A 603 39.72 -21.06 -24.71
CA ALA A 603 40.80 -21.89 -24.14
C ALA A 603 40.69 -23.36 -24.57
N ALA A 604 39.46 -23.87 -24.79
CA ALA A 604 39.20 -25.20 -25.31
C ALA A 604 39.34 -25.30 -26.86
N SER A 605 39.72 -24.23 -27.54
CA SER A 605 39.73 -24.13 -29.02
C SER A 605 38.36 -24.35 -29.69
N LYS A 606 37.27 -24.15 -28.95
CA LYS A 606 35.87 -24.17 -29.40
C LYS A 606 35.46 -22.78 -29.85
N PHE A 607 36.04 -22.32 -30.97
CA PHE A 607 35.94 -20.92 -31.37
C PHE A 607 34.53 -20.50 -31.81
N GLU A 608 33.73 -21.39 -32.37
CA GLU A 608 32.35 -21.05 -32.76
C GLU A 608 31.43 -20.86 -31.58
N GLU A 609 31.54 -21.73 -30.58
CA GLU A 609 30.83 -21.60 -29.29
C GLU A 609 31.29 -20.33 -28.56
N ALA A 610 32.59 -20.05 -28.55
CA ALA A 610 33.15 -18.87 -27.94
C ALA A 610 32.60 -17.57 -28.56
N ILE A 611 32.48 -17.51 -29.90
CA ILE A 611 31.92 -16.35 -30.59
C ILE A 611 30.45 -16.15 -30.22
N ARG A 612 29.63 -17.23 -30.25
CA ARG A 612 28.21 -17.13 -29.86
C ARG A 612 28.01 -16.57 -28.47
N GLU A 613 28.70 -17.12 -27.47
CA GLU A 613 28.58 -16.68 -26.09
C GLU A 613 29.11 -15.24 -25.93
N ALA A 614 30.15 -14.83 -26.64
CA ALA A 614 30.67 -13.49 -26.62
C ALA A 614 29.70 -12.49 -27.29
N GLU A 615 29.00 -12.85 -28.35
CA GLU A 615 27.97 -12.04 -28.99
C GLU A 615 26.75 -11.90 -28.08
N ASP A 616 26.37 -12.93 -27.31
CA ASP A 616 25.34 -12.86 -26.26
C ASP A 616 25.77 -11.92 -25.13
N ALA A 617 27.02 -12.02 -24.66
CA ALA A 617 27.58 -11.10 -23.67
C ALA A 617 27.56 -9.64 -24.17
N GLU A 618 27.90 -9.38 -25.45
CA GLU A 618 27.92 -8.03 -26.02
C GLU A 618 26.51 -7.40 -25.99
N ARG A 619 25.48 -8.17 -26.36
CA ARG A 619 24.09 -7.69 -26.33
C ARG A 619 23.63 -7.34 -24.90
N LEU A 620 24.13 -8.06 -23.90
CA LEU A 620 23.71 -7.91 -22.49
C LEU A 620 24.58 -6.91 -21.73
N ALA A 621 25.75 -6.47 -22.26
CA ALA A 621 26.71 -5.61 -21.60
C ALA A 621 26.43 -4.11 -21.79
N GLU A 622 25.20 -3.72 -22.20
CA GLU A 622 24.81 -2.31 -22.34
C GLU A 622 25.13 -1.52 -21.06
N GLY A 623 25.81 -0.38 -21.21
CA GLY A 623 26.24 0.47 -20.07
C GLY A 623 27.51 0.02 -19.36
N LYS A 624 28.21 -1.05 -19.83
CA LYS A 624 29.48 -1.57 -19.27
C LYS A 624 30.64 -1.43 -20.25
N PRO A 625 31.19 -0.23 -20.52
CA PRO A 625 32.12 0.01 -21.61
C PRO A 625 33.40 -0.82 -21.51
N GLN A 626 33.94 -1.04 -20.31
CA GLN A 626 35.15 -1.85 -20.11
C GLN A 626 34.92 -3.34 -20.46
N LEU A 627 33.76 -3.89 -20.06
CA LEU A 627 33.39 -5.25 -20.38
C LEU A 627 33.17 -5.40 -21.91
N LEU A 628 32.48 -4.45 -22.53
CA LEU A 628 32.28 -4.42 -23.98
C LEU A 628 33.59 -4.45 -24.77
N ASP A 629 34.59 -3.68 -24.35
CA ASP A 629 35.93 -3.68 -24.99
C ASP A 629 36.60 -5.06 -24.87
N GLN A 630 36.54 -5.68 -23.69
CA GLN A 630 37.08 -7.04 -23.47
C GLN A 630 36.34 -8.09 -24.32
N ILE A 631 35.01 -8.01 -24.40
CA ILE A 631 34.20 -8.93 -25.20
C ILE A 631 34.57 -8.83 -26.70
N ARG A 632 34.68 -7.61 -27.24
CA ARG A 632 35.01 -7.38 -28.64
C ARG A 632 36.40 -7.94 -29.02
N ARG A 633 37.38 -7.70 -28.15
CA ARG A 633 38.72 -8.30 -28.33
C ARG A 633 38.67 -9.83 -28.33
N LEU A 634 37.85 -10.41 -27.48
CA LEU A 634 37.67 -11.87 -27.44
C LEU A 634 37.06 -12.40 -28.73
N ILE A 635 36.05 -11.71 -29.29
CA ILE A 635 35.40 -12.05 -30.55
C ILE A 635 36.42 -12.02 -31.71
N GLU A 636 37.20 -10.92 -31.80
CA GLU A 636 38.27 -10.79 -32.83
C GLU A 636 39.30 -11.89 -32.71
N LEU A 637 39.79 -12.18 -31.51
CA LEU A 637 40.73 -13.26 -31.25
C LEU A 637 40.20 -14.61 -31.66
N SER A 638 38.96 -14.90 -31.31
CA SER A 638 38.31 -16.20 -31.64
C SER A 638 38.08 -16.34 -33.12
N ARG A 639 37.69 -15.27 -33.83
CA ARG A 639 37.54 -15.24 -35.25
C ARG A 639 38.86 -15.44 -36.03
N ALA A 640 39.97 -14.87 -35.52
CA ALA A 640 41.25 -15.02 -36.10
C ALA A 640 41.88 -16.43 -35.94
N ARG A 641 41.39 -17.21 -34.96
CA ARG A 641 41.84 -18.58 -34.66
C ARG A 641 40.92 -19.69 -35.17
N ARG A 642 39.73 -19.33 -35.62
CA ARG A 642 38.79 -20.21 -36.32
C ARG A 642 39.28 -20.59 -37.72
#